data_0203d247fb5f7e9eb3d9360be2d50627
#
_entry.id   0203d247fb5f7e9eb3d9360be2d50627
#
_cell.length_a   1.000
_cell.length_b   1.000
_cell.length_c   1.000
_cell.angle_alpha   90.00
_cell.angle_beta   90.00
_cell.angle_gamma   90.00
#
_symmetry.space_group_name_H-M   'P 1'
#
loop_
_entity.id
_entity.type
_entity.pdbx_description
1 polymer ?
#
loop_
_entity_poly.entity_id
_entity_poly.type
_entity_poly.pdbx_seq_one_letter_code
_entity_poly.pdbx_strand_id
1 'polypeptide(L)'
;MQRLYQTGRFRNVVVRAAPAAPPPGQSGAWVSLVVEALPVRLLATLELRLEGAPVLDADQVRAAARLPTGEPFDDPDLEAAAARVAAVLARRGYREAVVEAREVRDGAVELRVVPGEPVRIRSVRLAGSGEAPRLTAALRSRAGAPLDEDVLAADVRAARAALHASGYRRARVGAPEIRLEGRLADVELPVDAGPRLAFLFRGNGRIAAAVLTRQLGFEDGQPVDAPAIAAAAERIRAFYRARGFATARVEVEEVRRGRVAAVVFHVEEGRRYRLEEVRLEGVEQRDATTLRAQLAAILDEEGGRRDDGAMDRARALIVSIPGVRPPPAPPAALPPSEVWDEAAWARAAERIVDDYRAAGWLEAVYLGASVSLDARRRAADVTVRFREGPRTHVEAISFEGNRVLSLAELARESRLAPGDPLVFERIEETRSAILRRYLARGHLYARVDAREQIEPGLHTVAIRFVVDEGPQVRIGRVQLSGNRRTREEVVRGALAFAEGDLYDPDAIAKSQAALLRLGVFRSVSIRVQEPEAPHETKDLAVELTERPWATLAQGVGFSIADGPRAFVEYGEPNILGRALELGARAKVNYPVETPWVDRPDLADKPPADRVEGRAEVGLRTPNLGFLPFPASGRANVIGEILHRKAYALRRASAIAGVDVGLTSRLSTSLQYELEVDRIDRTDAVGFLTQADLERLRFDEGITTLHALRPSISIDYRDNSAHPHSGWFATGALEYARSLGVERPGPDGRPLLGLLPASGIHTNMLKLSAAGSGYLPIGRGSVVALSLRGGRVFPLDPRSQTIIPRRFFLGGASSMRGYGEEEMIPEDVRDHLASEARHCASSPTQVGCTERGARIADGERPVSEGGEAFLLAKAELRVPVRRTLEAGLFVDLGNLWLDPLRYRLVDLRANAGVGLRFVTPIGPAALDLGFNLNPDGDVNERVFAPHFTIGLF
;
A
#
# COMPACT_ATOMS: atom_id res chain seq x y z
N MET A 1 43.86 -3.32 -24.20
CA MET A 1 42.73 -4.22 -24.43
C MET A 1 41.70 -4.14 -23.32
N GLN A 2 41.98 -4.56 -22.08
CA GLN A 2 41.00 -4.54 -20.98
C GLN A 2 40.29 -3.20 -20.79
N ARG A 3 40.99 -2.07 -20.86
CA ARG A 3 40.35 -0.75 -20.73
C ARG A 3 39.37 -0.40 -21.85
N LEU A 4 39.58 -0.86 -23.06
CA LEU A 4 38.68 -0.65 -24.19
C LEU A 4 37.42 -1.56 -24.06
N TYR A 5 37.61 -2.82 -23.62
CA TYR A 5 36.47 -3.71 -23.29
C TYR A 5 35.62 -3.17 -22.12
N GLN A 6 36.27 -2.62 -21.11
CA GLN A 6 35.59 -2.05 -19.92
C GLN A 6 34.76 -0.81 -20.23
N THR A 7 34.96 -0.15 -21.39
CA THR A 7 34.10 0.97 -21.80
C THR A 7 32.71 0.51 -22.25
N GLY A 8 32.52 -0.80 -22.48
CA GLY A 8 31.28 -1.36 -23.05
C GLY A 8 30.97 -0.92 -24.48
N ARG A 9 31.85 -0.14 -25.11
CA ARG A 9 31.67 0.44 -26.46
C ARG A 9 32.14 -0.47 -27.58
N PHE A 10 32.91 -1.50 -27.27
CA PHE A 10 33.52 -2.36 -28.26
C PHE A 10 33.18 -3.84 -28.01
N ARG A 11 32.75 -4.53 -29.08
CA ARG A 11 32.44 -5.96 -29.08
C ARG A 11 33.69 -6.82 -29.15
N ASN A 12 34.70 -6.35 -29.91
CA ASN A 12 35.99 -7.00 -30.03
C ASN A 12 37.11 -5.97 -30.15
N VAL A 13 38.21 -6.25 -29.51
CA VAL A 13 39.40 -5.43 -29.55
C VAL A 13 40.60 -6.35 -29.79
N VAL A 14 41.18 -6.30 -31.00
CA VAL A 14 42.39 -7.05 -31.36
C VAL A 14 43.56 -6.07 -31.40
N VAL A 15 44.60 -6.36 -30.66
CA VAL A 15 45.86 -5.58 -30.73
C VAL A 15 46.89 -6.43 -31.42
N ARG A 16 47.35 -5.96 -32.56
CA ARG A 16 48.46 -6.61 -33.35
C ARG A 16 49.69 -5.76 -33.16
N ALA A 17 50.83 -6.44 -32.90
CA ALA A 17 52.13 -5.79 -32.85
C ALA A 17 52.91 -6.21 -34.13
N ALA A 18 53.43 -5.20 -34.81
CA ALA A 18 54.31 -5.39 -35.95
C ALA A 18 55.67 -4.67 -35.71
N PRO A 19 56.80 -5.21 -36.16
CA PRO A 19 58.07 -4.53 -36.06
C PRO A 19 58.02 -3.15 -36.73
N ALA A 20 58.52 -2.13 -36.07
CA ALA A 20 58.55 -0.77 -36.58
C ALA A 20 59.98 -0.20 -36.60
N ALA A 21 60.24 0.71 -37.49
CA ALA A 21 61.52 1.45 -37.51
C ALA A 21 61.59 2.41 -36.31
N PRO A 22 62.73 2.54 -35.65
CA PRO A 22 62.92 3.47 -34.54
C PRO A 22 62.74 4.93 -35.00
N PRO A 23 62.15 5.78 -34.18
CA PRO A 23 62.10 7.21 -34.42
C PRO A 23 63.50 7.84 -34.60
N PRO A 24 63.66 8.92 -35.40
CA PRO A 24 64.94 9.58 -35.57
C PRO A 24 65.61 9.92 -34.24
N GLY A 25 66.85 9.38 -34.08
CA GLY A 25 67.66 9.61 -32.87
C GLY A 25 67.48 8.62 -31.71
N GLN A 26 66.72 7.55 -31.89
CA GLN A 26 66.55 6.46 -30.89
C GLN A 26 67.06 5.14 -31.46
N SER A 27 67.77 4.33 -30.65
CA SER A 27 68.22 2.99 -31.02
C SER A 27 67.49 1.94 -30.15
N GLY A 28 66.97 0.84 -30.74
CA GLY A 28 66.30 -0.25 -30.08
C GLY A 28 65.28 -0.97 -30.95
N ALA A 29 64.75 -2.09 -30.50
CA ALA A 29 63.62 -2.75 -31.17
C ALA A 29 62.33 -2.03 -30.88
N TRP A 30 61.65 -1.52 -31.91
CA TRP A 30 60.38 -0.82 -31.82
C TRP A 30 59.31 -1.68 -32.43
N VAL A 31 58.07 -1.59 -31.84
CA VAL A 31 56.86 -2.23 -32.38
C VAL A 31 55.76 -1.20 -32.55
N SER A 32 55.10 -1.28 -33.68
CA SER A 32 53.86 -0.55 -33.94
C SER A 32 52.69 -1.41 -33.45
N LEU A 33 51.82 -0.77 -32.62
CA LEU A 33 50.60 -1.43 -32.15
C LEU A 33 49.42 -0.94 -32.99
N VAL A 34 48.80 -1.86 -33.73
CA VAL A 34 47.54 -1.60 -34.42
C VAL A 34 46.41 -2.12 -33.57
N VAL A 35 45.51 -1.26 -33.16
CA VAL A 35 44.32 -1.61 -32.37
C VAL A 35 43.12 -1.60 -33.31
N GLU A 36 42.60 -2.79 -33.58
CA GLU A 36 41.36 -2.99 -34.33
C GLU A 36 40.25 -3.14 -33.28
N ALA A 37 39.34 -2.17 -33.22
CA ALA A 37 38.22 -2.18 -32.28
C ALA A 37 36.90 -2.18 -33.02
N LEU A 38 36.06 -3.22 -32.82
CA LEU A 38 34.74 -3.35 -33.40
C LEU A 38 33.74 -2.69 -32.41
N PRO A 39 33.06 -1.59 -32.79
CA PRO A 39 32.08 -0.95 -31.92
C PRO A 39 30.86 -1.84 -31.66
N VAL A 40 30.24 -1.69 -30.52
CA VAL A 40 28.90 -2.24 -30.19
C VAL A 40 27.87 -1.41 -30.94
N ARG A 41 27.05 -2.06 -31.79
CA ARG A 41 25.91 -1.41 -32.45
C ARG A 41 24.74 -1.41 -31.47
N LEU A 42 24.18 -0.22 -31.16
CA LEU A 42 23.02 -0.07 -30.29
C LEU A 42 21.79 0.20 -31.15
N LEU A 43 20.66 -0.47 -30.84
CA LEU A 43 19.42 -0.23 -31.55
C LEU A 43 18.83 1.14 -31.15
N ALA A 44 18.95 2.11 -32.05
CA ALA A 44 18.39 3.46 -31.83
C ALA A 44 16.89 3.50 -32.17
N THR A 45 16.51 2.91 -33.32
CA THR A 45 15.12 2.86 -33.77
C THR A 45 14.81 1.52 -34.46
N LEU A 46 13.55 1.02 -34.21
CA LEU A 46 13.00 -0.12 -34.95
C LEU A 46 11.84 0.37 -35.80
N GLU A 47 12.10 0.48 -37.13
CA GLU A 47 11.11 0.86 -38.15
C GLU A 47 10.40 -0.39 -38.66
N LEU A 48 9.06 -0.36 -38.68
CA LEU A 48 8.25 -1.48 -39.17
C LEU A 48 7.64 -1.16 -40.51
N ARG A 49 7.91 -2.02 -41.50
CA ARG A 49 7.30 -1.95 -42.82
C ARG A 49 6.38 -3.16 -43.03
N LEU A 50 5.10 -2.94 -42.81
CA LEU A 50 4.08 -3.97 -42.97
C LEU A 50 3.46 -3.85 -44.36
N GLU A 51 3.60 -4.90 -45.18
CA GLU A 51 3.06 -4.94 -46.54
C GLU A 51 1.84 -5.86 -46.60
N GLY A 52 0.81 -5.46 -47.34
CA GLY A 52 -0.45 -6.19 -47.41
C GLY A 52 -1.44 -5.92 -46.26
N ALA A 53 -2.41 -6.81 -46.05
CA ALA A 53 -3.37 -6.70 -44.97
C ALA A 53 -2.68 -6.91 -43.59
N PRO A 54 -2.86 -6.06 -42.59
CA PRO A 54 -2.18 -6.18 -41.31
C PRO A 54 -2.73 -7.40 -40.56
N VAL A 55 -1.90 -8.45 -40.46
CA VAL A 55 -2.18 -9.67 -39.67
C VAL A 55 -1.75 -9.52 -38.22
N LEU A 56 -0.69 -8.77 -38.02
CA LEU A 56 -0.14 -8.35 -36.73
C LEU A 56 -0.14 -6.83 -36.68
N ASP A 57 -0.53 -6.24 -35.60
CA ASP A 57 -0.32 -4.82 -35.33
C ASP A 57 1.16 -4.54 -35.02
N ALA A 58 1.53 -3.25 -35.06
CA ALA A 58 2.92 -2.83 -34.85
C ALA A 58 3.48 -3.26 -33.47
N ASP A 59 2.65 -3.29 -32.44
CA ASP A 59 3.08 -3.65 -31.09
C ASP A 59 3.26 -5.17 -30.95
N GLN A 60 2.43 -5.97 -31.61
CA GLN A 60 2.59 -7.43 -31.70
C GLN A 60 3.86 -7.81 -32.45
N VAL A 61 4.19 -7.10 -33.55
CA VAL A 61 5.44 -7.32 -34.28
C VAL A 61 6.64 -6.96 -33.41
N ARG A 62 6.63 -5.82 -32.72
CA ARG A 62 7.70 -5.44 -31.78
C ARG A 62 7.87 -6.45 -30.65
N ALA A 63 6.77 -6.88 -30.06
CA ALA A 63 6.78 -7.89 -29.00
C ALA A 63 7.35 -9.23 -29.49
N ALA A 64 7.00 -9.66 -30.69
CA ALA A 64 7.51 -10.89 -31.31
C ALA A 64 8.99 -10.79 -31.68
N ALA A 65 9.43 -9.65 -32.22
CA ALA A 65 10.81 -9.40 -32.61
C ALA A 65 11.79 -9.45 -31.42
N ARG A 66 11.36 -9.01 -30.22
CA ARG A 66 12.19 -8.94 -29.00
C ARG A 66 13.50 -8.19 -29.22
N LEU A 67 13.44 -7.06 -29.93
CA LEU A 67 14.54 -6.13 -30.14
C LEU A 67 14.26 -4.83 -29.37
N PRO A 68 14.72 -4.68 -28.11
CA PRO A 68 14.51 -3.49 -27.35
C PRO A 68 15.42 -2.35 -27.79
N THR A 69 14.90 -1.15 -27.93
CA THR A 69 15.68 0.06 -28.24
C THR A 69 16.65 0.40 -27.12
N GLY A 70 17.86 0.78 -27.47
CA GLY A 70 18.94 1.10 -26.55
C GLY A 70 19.83 -0.09 -26.15
N GLU A 71 19.49 -1.32 -26.59
CA GLU A 71 20.31 -2.50 -26.33
C GLU A 71 21.25 -2.82 -27.52
N PRO A 72 22.38 -3.52 -27.26
CA PRO A 72 23.27 -4.01 -28.30
C PRO A 72 22.58 -5.04 -29.18
N PHE A 73 22.87 -5.02 -30.46
CA PHE A 73 22.43 -6.04 -31.41
C PHE A 73 23.51 -6.41 -32.42
N ASP A 74 23.36 -7.60 -33.04
CA ASP A 74 24.18 -8.08 -34.13
C ASP A 74 23.34 -8.72 -35.26
N ASP A 75 23.98 -9.17 -36.34
CA ASP A 75 23.27 -9.75 -37.45
C ASP A 75 22.52 -11.05 -37.08
N PRO A 76 23.08 -11.97 -36.26
CA PRO A 76 22.33 -13.10 -35.70
C PRO A 76 21.09 -12.68 -34.90
N ASP A 77 21.12 -11.56 -34.15
CA ASP A 77 19.96 -11.06 -33.42
C ASP A 77 18.85 -10.60 -34.35
N LEU A 78 19.22 -9.96 -35.49
CA LEU A 78 18.28 -9.53 -36.53
C LEU A 78 17.65 -10.75 -37.23
N GLU A 79 18.42 -11.75 -37.57
CA GLU A 79 17.95 -13.01 -38.17
C GLU A 79 17.01 -13.75 -37.19
N ALA A 80 17.39 -13.82 -35.92
CA ALA A 80 16.55 -14.43 -34.87
C ALA A 80 15.25 -13.66 -34.66
N ALA A 81 15.28 -12.33 -34.74
CA ALA A 81 14.09 -11.49 -34.63
C ALA A 81 13.12 -11.71 -35.79
N ALA A 82 13.67 -11.73 -37.04
CA ALA A 82 12.89 -12.04 -38.24
C ALA A 82 12.27 -13.43 -38.17
N ALA A 83 13.05 -14.45 -37.76
CA ALA A 83 12.56 -15.81 -37.56
C ALA A 83 11.45 -15.92 -36.51
N ARG A 84 11.57 -15.20 -35.39
CA ARG A 84 10.52 -15.17 -34.35
C ARG A 84 9.20 -14.58 -34.88
N VAL A 85 9.25 -13.47 -35.63
CA VAL A 85 8.05 -12.86 -36.23
C VAL A 85 7.46 -13.79 -37.31
N ALA A 86 8.29 -14.41 -38.16
CA ALA A 86 7.85 -15.40 -39.15
C ALA A 86 7.17 -16.61 -38.48
N ALA A 87 7.70 -17.11 -37.38
CA ALA A 87 7.10 -18.20 -36.62
C ALA A 87 5.70 -17.84 -36.03
N VAL A 88 5.51 -16.59 -35.56
CA VAL A 88 4.19 -16.11 -35.10
C VAL A 88 3.21 -16.06 -36.28
N LEU A 89 3.62 -15.56 -37.45
CA LEU A 89 2.80 -15.53 -38.64
C LEU A 89 2.46 -16.95 -39.14
N ALA A 90 3.42 -17.87 -39.15
CA ALA A 90 3.22 -19.27 -39.55
C ALA A 90 2.16 -19.94 -38.63
N ARG A 91 2.19 -19.73 -37.32
CA ARG A 91 1.17 -20.23 -36.38
C ARG A 91 -0.22 -19.62 -36.62
N ARG A 92 -0.30 -18.39 -37.14
CA ARG A 92 -1.56 -17.76 -37.57
C ARG A 92 -2.01 -18.17 -38.96
N GLY A 93 -1.34 -19.16 -39.57
CA GLY A 93 -1.69 -19.72 -40.88
C GLY A 93 -0.94 -19.12 -42.05
N TYR A 94 -0.09 -18.16 -41.85
CA TYR A 94 0.72 -17.49 -42.90
C TYR A 94 2.09 -18.15 -43.01
N ARG A 95 2.12 -19.39 -43.57
CA ARG A 95 3.33 -20.25 -43.58
C ARG A 95 4.36 -19.80 -44.63
N GLU A 96 3.93 -19.00 -45.60
CA GLU A 96 4.81 -18.45 -46.67
C GLU A 96 5.22 -17.00 -46.35
N ALA A 97 5.06 -16.56 -45.08
CA ALA A 97 5.41 -15.20 -44.66
C ALA A 97 6.92 -14.97 -44.82
N VAL A 98 7.28 -13.85 -45.44
CA VAL A 98 8.66 -13.41 -45.57
C VAL A 98 8.88 -12.27 -44.58
N VAL A 99 9.85 -12.43 -43.70
CA VAL A 99 10.23 -11.41 -42.71
C VAL A 99 11.74 -11.15 -42.85
N GLU A 100 12.11 -9.92 -43.12
CA GLU A 100 13.48 -9.47 -43.26
C GLU A 100 13.77 -8.38 -42.22
N ALA A 101 14.86 -8.55 -41.50
CA ALA A 101 15.37 -7.52 -40.62
C ALA A 101 16.73 -7.03 -41.12
N ARG A 102 16.88 -5.74 -41.34
CA ARG A 102 18.13 -5.15 -41.82
C ARG A 102 18.40 -3.81 -41.16
N GLU A 103 19.67 -3.54 -40.96
CA GLU A 103 20.10 -2.20 -40.57
C GLU A 103 20.10 -1.28 -41.81
N VAL A 104 19.40 -0.15 -41.71
CA VAL A 104 19.27 0.84 -42.81
C VAL A 104 20.23 2.00 -42.61
N ARG A 105 20.48 2.37 -41.36
CA ARG A 105 21.42 3.42 -40.93
C ARG A 105 22.02 2.98 -39.60
N ASP A 106 23.08 3.63 -39.18
CA ASP A 106 23.75 3.32 -37.91
C ASP A 106 22.72 3.31 -36.73
N GLY A 107 22.50 2.11 -36.21
CA GLY A 107 21.52 1.87 -35.14
C GLY A 107 20.03 1.89 -35.52
N ALA A 108 19.68 2.14 -36.80
CA ALA A 108 18.27 2.07 -37.24
C ALA A 108 18.02 0.76 -38.02
N VAL A 109 17.14 -0.08 -37.47
CA VAL A 109 16.76 -1.37 -38.06
C VAL A 109 15.38 -1.28 -38.67
N GLU A 110 15.26 -1.67 -39.97
CA GLU A 110 13.96 -1.86 -40.62
C GLU A 110 13.57 -3.35 -40.53
N LEU A 111 12.38 -3.62 -40.04
CA LEU A 111 11.77 -4.95 -40.06
C LEU A 111 10.63 -4.94 -41.07
N ARG A 112 10.88 -5.60 -42.22
CA ARG A 112 9.91 -5.75 -43.32
C ARG A 112 9.14 -7.04 -43.12
N VAL A 113 7.82 -6.97 -43.11
CA VAL A 113 6.92 -8.11 -42.93
C VAL A 113 5.95 -8.22 -44.08
N VAL A 114 6.05 -9.33 -44.83
CA VAL A 114 5.15 -9.66 -45.94
C VAL A 114 4.46 -10.97 -45.57
N PRO A 115 3.19 -10.94 -45.11
CA PRO A 115 2.51 -12.12 -44.62
C PRO A 115 2.23 -13.19 -45.68
N GLY A 116 2.05 -12.80 -46.93
CA GLY A 116 1.59 -13.70 -47.98
C GLY A 116 0.12 -14.10 -47.85
N GLU A 117 -0.29 -15.17 -48.49
CA GLU A 117 -1.66 -15.70 -48.37
C GLU A 117 -1.75 -16.78 -47.29
N PRO A 118 -2.83 -16.77 -46.47
CA PRO A 118 -2.99 -17.73 -45.38
C PRO A 118 -3.43 -19.10 -45.88
N VAL A 119 -3.02 -20.15 -45.18
CA VAL A 119 -3.71 -21.45 -45.21
C VAL A 119 -5.09 -21.28 -44.62
N ARG A 120 -6.14 -21.66 -45.33
CA ARG A 120 -7.53 -21.50 -44.89
C ARG A 120 -8.14 -22.85 -44.47
N ILE A 121 -8.98 -22.82 -43.46
CA ILE A 121 -9.71 -23.98 -42.99
C ILE A 121 -10.81 -24.32 -44.03
N ARG A 122 -10.79 -25.53 -44.59
CA ARG A 122 -11.87 -26.06 -45.43
C ARG A 122 -13.00 -26.63 -44.62
N SER A 123 -12.67 -27.44 -43.60
CA SER A 123 -13.67 -28.04 -42.70
C SER A 123 -13.09 -28.20 -41.29
N VAL A 124 -14.01 -28.06 -40.26
CA VAL A 124 -13.73 -28.44 -38.89
C VAL A 124 -14.69 -29.54 -38.50
N ARG A 125 -14.14 -30.68 -38.10
CA ARG A 125 -14.94 -31.84 -37.66
C ARG A 125 -14.60 -32.24 -36.25
N LEU A 126 -15.60 -32.69 -35.52
CA LEU A 126 -15.46 -33.28 -34.19
C LEU A 126 -15.57 -34.81 -34.36
N ALA A 127 -14.45 -35.52 -34.20
CA ALA A 127 -14.39 -36.97 -34.28
C ALA A 127 -14.64 -37.59 -32.90
N GLY A 128 -15.70 -38.38 -32.75
CA GLY A 128 -16.00 -39.06 -31.52
C GLY A 128 -17.50 -39.13 -31.21
N SER A 129 -17.90 -39.74 -30.10
CA SER A 129 -19.24 -40.13 -29.77
C SER A 129 -20.23 -39.00 -29.53
N GLY A 130 -21.08 -38.70 -30.44
CA GLY A 130 -22.55 -38.73 -30.32
C GLY A 130 -23.31 -37.47 -29.90
N GLU A 131 -22.79 -36.39 -29.33
CA GLU A 131 -23.54 -35.17 -28.94
C GLU A 131 -22.84 -33.85 -29.35
N ALA A 132 -22.38 -33.81 -30.56
CA ALA A 132 -21.60 -32.72 -31.15
C ALA A 132 -22.35 -31.40 -31.49
N PRO A 133 -23.69 -31.27 -31.59
CA PRO A 133 -24.29 -30.04 -32.13
C PRO A 133 -24.05 -28.76 -31.29
N ARG A 134 -23.85 -28.91 -29.97
CA ARG A 134 -23.60 -27.75 -29.08
C ARG A 134 -22.14 -27.35 -28.98
N LEU A 135 -21.20 -28.24 -29.34
CA LEU A 135 -19.77 -27.96 -29.26
C LEU A 135 -19.30 -27.10 -30.43
N THR A 136 -19.87 -27.25 -31.61
CA THR A 136 -19.55 -26.44 -32.79
C THR A 136 -19.83 -24.97 -32.59
N ALA A 137 -20.81 -24.61 -31.76
CA ALA A 137 -21.12 -23.24 -31.40
C ALA A 137 -20.07 -22.59 -30.50
N ALA A 138 -19.30 -23.40 -29.75
CA ALA A 138 -18.25 -22.93 -28.86
C ALA A 138 -16.91 -22.71 -29.61
N LEU A 139 -16.77 -23.24 -30.82
CA LEU A 139 -15.53 -23.09 -31.61
C LEU A 139 -15.49 -21.74 -32.34
N ARG A 140 -14.34 -21.14 -32.37
CA ARG A 140 -14.06 -19.91 -33.14
C ARG A 140 -13.55 -20.24 -34.56
N SER A 141 -12.86 -21.34 -34.73
CA SER A 141 -12.39 -21.82 -36.02
C SER A 141 -13.55 -22.23 -36.91
N ARG A 142 -13.63 -21.68 -38.13
CA ARG A 142 -14.71 -21.92 -39.10
C ARG A 142 -14.14 -22.08 -40.50
N ALA A 143 -14.90 -22.75 -41.36
CA ALA A 143 -14.55 -22.84 -42.78
C ALA A 143 -14.36 -21.45 -43.40
N GLY A 144 -13.31 -21.26 -44.19
CA GLY A 144 -12.89 -19.99 -44.76
C GLY A 144 -11.95 -19.14 -43.91
N ALA A 145 -11.89 -19.34 -42.59
CA ALA A 145 -10.96 -18.63 -41.71
C ALA A 145 -9.49 -19.09 -41.92
N PRO A 146 -8.51 -18.25 -41.61
CA PRO A 146 -7.12 -18.66 -41.54
C PRO A 146 -6.91 -19.79 -40.51
N LEU A 147 -5.96 -20.70 -40.81
CA LEU A 147 -5.59 -21.76 -39.88
C LEU A 147 -4.70 -21.20 -38.75
N ASP A 148 -5.30 -20.70 -37.72
CA ASP A 148 -4.61 -20.13 -36.56
C ASP A 148 -4.49 -21.22 -35.47
N GLU A 149 -3.26 -21.62 -35.14
CA GLU A 149 -2.98 -22.67 -34.15
C GLU A 149 -3.33 -22.20 -32.72
N ASP A 150 -3.19 -20.91 -32.43
CA ASP A 150 -3.54 -20.36 -31.12
C ASP A 150 -5.07 -20.36 -30.93
N VAL A 151 -5.83 -20.10 -32.01
CA VAL A 151 -7.30 -20.20 -32.02
C VAL A 151 -7.74 -21.66 -31.88
N LEU A 152 -7.09 -22.58 -32.59
CA LEU A 152 -7.37 -24.03 -32.46
C LEU A 152 -7.10 -24.54 -31.04
N ALA A 153 -5.98 -24.11 -30.43
CA ALA A 153 -5.69 -24.43 -29.03
C ALA A 153 -6.73 -23.86 -28.06
N ALA A 154 -7.23 -22.65 -28.35
CA ALA A 154 -8.34 -22.05 -27.58
C ALA A 154 -9.65 -22.83 -27.78
N ASP A 155 -9.92 -23.29 -28.97
CA ASP A 155 -11.10 -24.12 -29.31
C ASP A 155 -11.09 -25.47 -28.60
N VAL A 156 -9.92 -26.13 -28.48
CA VAL A 156 -9.77 -27.37 -27.68
C VAL A 156 -10.14 -27.10 -26.22
N ARG A 157 -9.67 -25.97 -25.65
CA ARG A 157 -10.01 -25.57 -24.27
C ARG A 157 -11.52 -25.26 -24.15
N ALA A 158 -12.07 -24.51 -25.10
CA ALA A 158 -13.48 -24.14 -25.12
C ALA A 158 -14.39 -25.36 -25.26
N ALA A 159 -14.07 -26.30 -26.14
CA ALA A 159 -14.80 -27.56 -26.33
C ALA A 159 -14.79 -28.40 -25.04
N ARG A 160 -13.63 -28.51 -24.38
CA ARG A 160 -13.50 -29.20 -23.09
C ARG A 160 -14.34 -28.53 -22.01
N ALA A 161 -14.25 -27.21 -21.89
CA ALA A 161 -15.04 -26.45 -20.92
C ALA A 161 -16.54 -26.58 -21.15
N ALA A 162 -17.00 -26.59 -22.40
CA ALA A 162 -18.39 -26.77 -22.76
C ALA A 162 -18.91 -28.20 -22.40
N LEU A 163 -18.09 -29.24 -22.60
CA LEU A 163 -18.38 -30.59 -22.16
C LEU A 163 -18.45 -30.68 -20.63
N HIS A 164 -17.50 -30.10 -19.93
CA HIS A 164 -17.49 -30.08 -18.46
C HIS A 164 -18.71 -29.33 -17.90
N ALA A 165 -19.08 -28.20 -18.49
CA ALA A 165 -20.30 -27.45 -18.11
C ALA A 165 -21.58 -28.25 -18.37
N SER A 166 -21.58 -29.12 -19.38
CA SER A 166 -22.70 -30.03 -19.71
C SER A 166 -22.72 -31.30 -18.84
N GLY A 167 -21.79 -31.43 -17.89
CA GLY A 167 -21.70 -32.56 -16.95
C GLY A 167 -20.78 -33.69 -17.36
N TYR A 168 -20.10 -33.61 -18.50
CA TYR A 168 -19.14 -34.62 -18.96
C TYR A 168 -17.74 -34.32 -18.37
N ARG A 169 -17.61 -34.39 -17.06
CA ARG A 169 -16.42 -33.96 -16.29
C ARG A 169 -15.16 -34.82 -16.53
N ARG A 170 -15.26 -35.93 -17.24
CA ARG A 170 -14.14 -36.78 -17.66
C ARG A 170 -13.83 -36.66 -19.15
N ALA A 171 -14.48 -35.71 -19.82
CA ALA A 171 -14.27 -35.49 -21.23
C ALA A 171 -12.83 -35.17 -21.57
N ARG A 172 -12.31 -35.76 -22.62
CA ARG A 172 -11.01 -35.46 -23.20
C ARG A 172 -11.21 -34.93 -24.60
N VAL A 173 -10.53 -33.83 -24.91
CA VAL A 173 -10.44 -33.29 -26.26
C VAL A 173 -8.96 -33.35 -26.63
N GLY A 174 -8.64 -34.16 -27.66
CA GLY A 174 -7.29 -34.38 -28.11
C GLY A 174 -6.72 -33.18 -28.88
N ALA A 175 -5.45 -33.26 -29.27
CA ALA A 175 -4.83 -32.27 -30.11
C ALA A 175 -5.52 -32.26 -31.49
N PRO A 176 -5.64 -31.08 -32.16
CA PRO A 176 -6.19 -31.01 -33.52
C PRO A 176 -5.35 -31.80 -34.51
N GLU A 177 -5.99 -32.71 -35.27
CA GLU A 177 -5.38 -33.38 -36.40
C GLU A 177 -5.62 -32.53 -37.66
N ILE A 178 -4.54 -32.05 -38.27
CA ILE A 178 -4.61 -31.13 -39.41
C ILE A 178 -4.11 -31.84 -40.67
N ARG A 179 -4.98 -31.95 -41.66
CA ARG A 179 -4.63 -32.46 -42.98
C ARG A 179 -4.60 -31.32 -43.97
N LEU A 180 -3.45 -31.14 -44.63
CA LEU A 180 -3.21 -30.02 -45.56
C LEU A 180 -3.30 -30.53 -46.99
N GLU A 181 -4.07 -29.83 -47.82
CA GLU A 181 -4.09 -29.98 -49.27
C GLU A 181 -3.88 -28.59 -49.91
N GLY A 182 -2.65 -28.32 -50.31
CA GLY A 182 -2.25 -26.99 -50.79
C GLY A 182 -2.43 -25.93 -49.72
N ARG A 183 -3.29 -24.94 -49.96
CA ARG A 183 -3.62 -23.85 -49.05
C ARG A 183 -4.95 -24.09 -48.28
N LEU A 184 -5.45 -25.30 -48.30
CA LEU A 184 -6.67 -25.70 -47.55
C LEU A 184 -6.31 -26.69 -46.46
N ALA A 185 -6.95 -26.58 -45.31
CA ALA A 185 -6.76 -27.43 -44.16
C ALA A 185 -8.10 -28.06 -43.73
N ASP A 186 -8.11 -29.38 -43.58
CA ASP A 186 -9.14 -30.05 -42.83
C ASP A 186 -8.69 -30.29 -41.39
N VAL A 187 -9.46 -29.82 -40.45
CA VAL A 187 -9.16 -29.90 -39.01
C VAL A 187 -10.12 -30.89 -38.35
N GLU A 188 -9.59 -31.91 -37.70
CA GLU A 188 -10.34 -32.89 -36.93
C GLU A 188 -9.96 -32.80 -35.44
N LEU A 189 -10.95 -32.59 -34.60
CA LEU A 189 -10.78 -32.56 -33.15
C LEU A 189 -11.29 -33.87 -32.55
N PRO A 190 -10.41 -34.75 -32.05
CA PRO A 190 -10.83 -35.98 -31.41
C PRO A 190 -11.48 -35.67 -30.06
N VAL A 191 -12.73 -36.17 -29.87
CA VAL A 191 -13.50 -35.92 -28.66
C VAL A 191 -13.93 -37.25 -28.03
N ASP A 192 -13.49 -37.49 -26.80
CA ASP A 192 -14.02 -38.54 -25.93
C ASP A 192 -14.80 -37.90 -24.81
N ALA A 193 -16.12 -37.89 -24.90
CA ALA A 193 -16.99 -37.29 -23.92
C ALA A 193 -17.06 -38.08 -22.58
N GLY A 194 -16.82 -39.38 -22.62
CA GLY A 194 -16.99 -40.25 -21.45
C GLY A 194 -18.45 -40.24 -20.90
N PRO A 195 -18.68 -40.75 -19.69
CA PRO A 195 -19.97 -40.70 -19.05
C PRO A 195 -20.27 -39.32 -18.45
N ARG A 196 -21.54 -38.94 -18.44
CA ARG A 196 -21.99 -37.76 -17.68
C ARG A 196 -21.93 -38.07 -16.18
N LEU A 197 -21.21 -37.21 -15.41
CA LEU A 197 -21.05 -37.36 -13.96
C LEU A 197 -22.15 -36.63 -13.20
N ALA A 198 -22.79 -37.37 -12.26
CA ALA A 198 -23.68 -36.80 -11.27
C ALA A 198 -23.08 -37.02 -9.87
N PHE A 199 -23.15 -36.00 -9.01
CA PHE A 199 -22.67 -36.07 -7.63
C PHE A 199 -23.89 -36.17 -6.70
N LEU A 200 -23.93 -37.21 -5.89
CA LEU A 200 -25.01 -37.47 -4.95
C LEU A 200 -24.45 -37.59 -3.53
N PHE A 201 -25.22 -37.12 -2.57
CA PHE A 201 -24.85 -37.20 -1.15
C PHE A 201 -25.91 -38.00 -0.41
N ARG A 202 -25.50 -38.91 0.46
CA ARG A 202 -26.38 -39.71 1.30
C ARG A 202 -25.92 -39.63 2.75
N GLY A 203 -26.84 -39.55 3.69
CA GLY A 203 -26.52 -39.45 5.13
C GLY A 203 -26.17 -38.05 5.63
N ASN A 204 -26.19 -37.03 4.77
CA ASN A 204 -25.92 -35.64 5.07
C ASN A 204 -27.14 -34.90 5.66
N GLY A 205 -27.64 -35.38 6.80
CA GLY A 205 -28.90 -34.89 7.39
C GLY A 205 -28.87 -33.45 7.91
N ARG A 206 -27.69 -32.93 8.29
CA ARG A 206 -27.51 -31.62 8.91
C ARG A 206 -26.92 -30.56 7.99
N ILE A 207 -26.28 -30.97 6.89
CA ILE A 207 -25.68 -30.09 5.91
C ILE A 207 -26.30 -30.38 4.55
N ALA A 208 -26.90 -29.37 3.94
CA ALA A 208 -27.57 -29.49 2.65
C ALA A 208 -26.59 -29.94 1.54
N ALA A 209 -27.06 -30.83 0.63
CA ALA A 209 -26.27 -31.32 -0.51
C ALA A 209 -25.67 -30.17 -1.36
N ALA A 210 -26.43 -29.08 -1.56
CA ALA A 210 -25.94 -27.88 -2.28
C ALA A 210 -24.72 -27.22 -1.62
N VAL A 211 -24.57 -27.31 -0.29
CA VAL A 211 -23.40 -26.82 0.44
C VAL A 211 -22.21 -27.74 0.22
N LEU A 212 -22.43 -29.08 0.27
CA LEU A 212 -21.40 -30.08 0.05
C LEU A 212 -20.90 -30.08 -1.40
N THR A 213 -21.79 -29.86 -2.37
CA THR A 213 -21.39 -29.72 -3.79
C THR A 213 -20.34 -28.63 -4.01
N ARG A 214 -20.41 -27.52 -3.26
CA ARG A 214 -19.40 -26.45 -3.34
C ARG A 214 -18.06 -26.86 -2.74
N GLN A 215 -18.06 -27.86 -1.83
CA GLN A 215 -16.82 -28.37 -1.23
C GLN A 215 -16.12 -29.39 -2.13
N LEU A 216 -16.74 -29.82 -3.24
CA LEU A 216 -16.08 -30.74 -4.17
C LEU A 216 -14.81 -30.15 -4.79
N GLY A 217 -14.74 -28.82 -5.00
CA GLY A 217 -13.54 -28.11 -5.40
C GLY A 217 -12.95 -28.57 -6.72
N PHE A 218 -13.77 -28.99 -7.66
CA PHE A 218 -13.33 -29.36 -9.00
C PHE A 218 -13.11 -28.09 -9.83
N GLU A 219 -11.88 -27.87 -10.26
CA GLU A 219 -11.53 -26.73 -11.13
C GLU A 219 -12.08 -26.95 -12.54
N ASP A 220 -12.43 -25.83 -13.20
CA ASP A 220 -12.89 -25.86 -14.57
C ASP A 220 -11.75 -26.28 -15.51
N GLY A 221 -12.01 -27.30 -16.34
CA GLY A 221 -11.04 -27.82 -17.29
C GLY A 221 -10.17 -28.98 -16.79
N GLN A 222 -10.23 -29.34 -15.51
CA GLN A 222 -9.55 -30.54 -14.99
C GLN A 222 -10.47 -31.78 -15.03
N PRO A 223 -9.98 -32.96 -15.43
CA PRO A 223 -10.75 -34.18 -15.42
C PRO A 223 -11.01 -34.67 -13.98
N VAL A 224 -12.22 -35.12 -13.71
CA VAL A 224 -12.60 -35.66 -12.40
C VAL A 224 -12.30 -37.16 -12.39
N ASP A 225 -11.07 -37.52 -12.06
CA ASP A 225 -10.57 -38.89 -11.90
C ASP A 225 -10.68 -39.39 -10.45
N ALA A 226 -10.25 -40.63 -10.19
CA ALA A 226 -10.32 -41.24 -8.87
C ALA A 226 -9.54 -40.46 -7.80
N PRO A 227 -8.29 -39.95 -8.03
CA PRO A 227 -7.61 -39.06 -7.12
C PRO A 227 -8.37 -37.78 -6.82
N ALA A 228 -8.96 -37.11 -7.83
CA ALA A 228 -9.74 -35.87 -7.64
C ALA A 228 -11.00 -36.13 -6.77
N ILE A 229 -11.64 -37.30 -6.97
CA ILE A 229 -12.80 -37.71 -6.16
C ILE A 229 -12.39 -38.00 -4.72
N ALA A 230 -11.28 -38.73 -4.50
CA ALA A 230 -10.74 -38.97 -3.15
C ALA A 230 -10.41 -37.65 -2.44
N ALA A 231 -9.76 -36.70 -3.13
CA ALA A 231 -9.49 -35.37 -2.60
C ALA A 231 -10.77 -34.58 -2.26
N ALA A 232 -11.82 -34.73 -3.07
CA ALA A 232 -13.13 -34.15 -2.78
C ALA A 232 -13.77 -34.75 -1.51
N ALA A 233 -13.66 -36.05 -1.30
CA ALA A 233 -14.12 -36.70 -0.08
C ALA A 233 -13.37 -36.19 1.17
N GLU A 234 -12.04 -36.00 1.07
CA GLU A 234 -11.24 -35.42 2.15
C GLU A 234 -11.66 -33.97 2.42
N ARG A 235 -11.93 -33.16 1.39
CA ARG A 235 -12.42 -31.77 1.59
C ARG A 235 -13.78 -31.77 2.30
N ILE A 236 -14.69 -32.68 1.93
CA ILE A 236 -15.97 -32.78 2.63
C ILE A 236 -15.75 -33.22 4.08
N ARG A 237 -14.88 -34.20 4.34
CA ARG A 237 -14.54 -34.65 5.70
C ARG A 237 -13.95 -33.51 6.52
N ALA A 238 -12.99 -32.77 5.98
CA ALA A 238 -12.40 -31.59 6.61
C ALA A 238 -13.43 -30.47 6.88
N PHE A 239 -14.41 -30.32 5.97
CA PHE A 239 -15.51 -29.37 6.15
C PHE A 239 -16.39 -29.71 7.36
N TYR A 240 -16.69 -30.99 7.56
CA TYR A 240 -17.42 -31.49 8.73
C TYR A 240 -16.62 -31.36 10.02
N ARG A 241 -15.34 -31.78 10.01
CA ARG A 241 -14.44 -31.68 11.17
C ARG A 241 -14.29 -30.22 11.64
N ALA A 242 -14.10 -29.27 10.72
CA ALA A 242 -14.02 -27.85 11.04
C ALA A 242 -15.29 -27.28 11.70
N ARG A 243 -16.38 -28.03 11.69
CA ARG A 243 -17.64 -27.67 12.35
C ARG A 243 -17.94 -28.53 13.59
N GLY A 244 -16.89 -29.25 14.09
CA GLY A 244 -16.95 -30.03 15.31
C GLY A 244 -17.51 -31.47 15.14
N PHE A 245 -17.68 -31.97 13.92
CA PHE A 245 -18.07 -33.35 13.67
C PHE A 245 -16.82 -34.25 13.63
N ALA A 246 -16.22 -34.48 14.78
CA ALA A 246 -14.93 -35.18 14.92
C ALA A 246 -14.95 -36.62 14.35
N THR A 247 -16.08 -37.31 14.38
CA THR A 247 -16.25 -38.68 13.91
C THR A 247 -16.80 -38.78 12.49
N ALA A 248 -16.87 -37.66 11.75
CA ALA A 248 -17.40 -37.66 10.39
C ALA A 248 -16.59 -38.56 9.46
N ARG A 249 -17.27 -39.46 8.76
CA ARG A 249 -16.72 -40.33 7.73
C ARG A 249 -17.39 -40.05 6.39
N VAL A 250 -16.59 -40.13 5.34
CA VAL A 250 -17.07 -39.93 3.95
C VAL A 250 -16.49 -41.05 3.11
N GLU A 251 -17.36 -41.92 2.63
CA GLU A 251 -17.02 -43.02 1.72
C GLU A 251 -17.57 -42.70 0.34
N VAL A 252 -16.90 -43.16 -0.69
CA VAL A 252 -17.27 -42.87 -2.08
C VAL A 252 -17.58 -44.15 -2.81
N GLU A 253 -18.74 -44.19 -3.46
CA GLU A 253 -19.18 -45.24 -4.33
C GLU A 253 -19.42 -44.68 -5.74
N GLU A 254 -18.89 -45.33 -6.77
CA GLU A 254 -19.17 -44.98 -8.17
C GLU A 254 -20.15 -45.99 -8.77
N VAL A 255 -21.33 -45.54 -9.15
CA VAL A 255 -22.39 -46.38 -9.75
C VAL A 255 -22.57 -45.95 -11.21
N ARG A 256 -22.37 -46.86 -12.15
CA ARG A 256 -22.54 -46.60 -13.58
C ARG A 256 -23.83 -47.24 -14.12
N ARG A 257 -24.68 -46.43 -14.75
CA ARG A 257 -25.89 -46.87 -15.45
C ARG A 257 -25.88 -46.28 -16.88
N GLY A 258 -25.47 -47.08 -17.85
CA GLY A 258 -25.37 -46.65 -19.25
C GLY A 258 -24.37 -45.50 -19.44
N ARG A 259 -24.82 -44.32 -19.93
CA ARG A 259 -24.04 -43.15 -20.19
C ARG A 259 -23.91 -42.19 -18.99
N VAL A 260 -24.51 -42.53 -17.85
CA VAL A 260 -24.43 -41.73 -16.62
C VAL A 260 -23.62 -42.50 -15.58
N ALA A 261 -22.63 -41.84 -14.99
CA ALA A 261 -21.95 -42.33 -13.80
C ALA A 261 -22.32 -41.43 -12.62
N ALA A 262 -22.82 -42.01 -11.53
CA ALA A 262 -23.09 -41.30 -10.29
C ALA A 262 -21.94 -41.55 -9.30
N VAL A 263 -21.34 -40.48 -8.81
CA VAL A 263 -20.41 -40.53 -7.68
C VAL A 263 -21.24 -40.25 -6.42
N VAL A 264 -21.43 -41.23 -5.58
CA VAL A 264 -22.23 -41.15 -4.36
C VAL A 264 -21.28 -40.99 -3.18
N PHE A 265 -21.37 -39.86 -2.48
CA PHE A 265 -20.69 -39.63 -1.21
C PHE A 265 -21.59 -40.07 -0.06
N HIS A 266 -21.25 -41.19 0.59
CA HIS A 266 -21.88 -41.67 1.79
C HIS A 266 -21.29 -40.98 3.00
N VAL A 267 -22.05 -40.12 3.66
CA VAL A 267 -21.61 -39.29 4.78
C VAL A 267 -22.21 -39.85 6.07
N GLU A 268 -21.34 -40.23 6.98
CA GLU A 268 -21.72 -40.49 8.38
C GLU A 268 -21.31 -39.26 9.21
N GLU A 269 -22.25 -38.35 9.46
CA GLU A 269 -21.93 -37.06 10.11
C GLU A 269 -21.46 -37.23 11.56
N GLY A 270 -21.98 -38.19 12.29
CA GLY A 270 -21.73 -38.36 13.69
C GLY A 270 -22.37 -37.26 14.55
N ARG A 271 -21.89 -37.12 15.77
CA ARG A 271 -22.31 -36.06 16.69
C ARG A 271 -21.37 -34.84 16.59
N ARG A 272 -21.87 -33.63 16.87
CA ARG A 272 -21.06 -32.45 16.95
C ARG A 272 -20.47 -32.31 18.35
N TYR A 273 -19.14 -32.20 18.44
CA TYR A 273 -18.39 -32.01 19.67
C TYR A 273 -17.67 -30.67 19.60
N ARG A 274 -17.43 -30.10 20.78
CA ARG A 274 -16.55 -28.94 20.97
C ARG A 274 -15.45 -29.32 21.94
N LEU A 275 -14.24 -28.88 21.68
CA LEU A 275 -13.13 -29.11 22.59
C LEU A 275 -13.39 -28.36 23.90
N GLU A 276 -13.30 -29.06 25.04
CA GLU A 276 -13.52 -28.53 26.37
C GLU A 276 -12.18 -28.45 27.13
N GLU A 277 -11.34 -29.51 27.03
CA GLU A 277 -10.08 -29.58 27.72
C GLU A 277 -8.94 -30.07 26.82
N VAL A 278 -7.75 -29.46 26.97
CA VAL A 278 -6.49 -29.93 26.39
C VAL A 278 -5.54 -30.27 27.54
N ARG A 279 -5.22 -31.56 27.71
CA ARG A 279 -4.23 -32.05 28.66
C ARG A 279 -2.91 -32.30 27.96
N LEU A 280 -1.84 -31.81 28.58
CA LEU A 280 -0.47 -32.10 28.16
C LEU A 280 0.12 -33.04 29.19
N GLU A 281 0.56 -34.21 28.75
CA GLU A 281 1.25 -35.21 29.61
C GLU A 281 2.75 -35.25 29.27
N GLY A 282 3.61 -35.40 30.28
CA GLY A 282 5.07 -35.47 30.14
C GLY A 282 5.71 -34.09 29.92
N VAL A 283 5.01 -33.00 30.28
CA VAL A 283 5.50 -31.61 30.32
C VAL A 283 5.81 -31.28 31.76
N GLU A 284 7.08 -31.25 32.13
CA GLU A 284 7.55 -31.05 33.52
C GLU A 284 8.43 -29.80 33.66
N GLN A 285 9.21 -29.47 32.62
CA GLN A 285 10.23 -28.42 32.68
C GLN A 285 9.78 -27.10 32.01
N ARG A 286 8.74 -27.14 31.16
CA ARG A 286 8.14 -25.93 30.57
C ARG A 286 6.76 -25.67 31.16
N ASP A 287 6.32 -24.41 31.10
CA ASP A 287 4.97 -24.06 31.56
C ASP A 287 3.91 -24.63 30.59
N ALA A 288 3.11 -25.58 31.11
CA ALA A 288 2.07 -26.25 30.36
C ALA A 288 0.98 -25.29 29.87
N THR A 289 0.77 -24.13 30.53
CA THR A 289 -0.22 -23.11 30.10
C THR A 289 0.26 -22.38 28.86
N THR A 290 1.53 -21.97 28.86
CA THR A 290 2.18 -21.34 27.70
C THR A 290 2.21 -22.30 26.52
N LEU A 291 2.55 -23.57 26.77
CA LEU A 291 2.64 -24.57 25.71
C LEU A 291 1.27 -24.88 25.08
N ARG A 292 0.18 -24.91 25.88
CA ARG A 292 -1.19 -25.03 25.36
C ARG A 292 -1.56 -23.84 24.48
N ALA A 293 -1.19 -22.62 24.90
CA ALA A 293 -1.44 -21.42 24.11
C ALA A 293 -0.67 -21.43 22.79
N GLN A 294 0.60 -21.86 22.79
CA GLN A 294 1.39 -22.02 21.57
C GLN A 294 0.79 -23.09 20.64
N LEU A 295 0.39 -24.24 21.17
CA LEU A 295 -0.24 -25.29 20.39
C LEU A 295 -1.53 -24.81 19.74
N ALA A 296 -2.37 -24.07 20.48
CA ALA A 296 -3.60 -23.47 19.95
C ALA A 296 -3.29 -22.44 18.85
N ALA A 297 -2.28 -21.59 19.03
CA ALA A 297 -1.86 -20.61 18.04
C ALA A 297 -1.36 -21.25 16.74
N ILE A 298 -0.56 -22.32 16.83
CA ILE A 298 -0.07 -23.09 15.68
C ILE A 298 -1.24 -23.70 14.92
N LEU A 299 -2.19 -24.32 15.62
CA LEU A 299 -3.38 -24.92 15.02
C LEU A 299 -4.23 -23.87 14.27
N ASP A 300 -4.42 -22.69 14.87
CA ASP A 300 -5.23 -21.63 14.28
C ASP A 300 -4.51 -20.95 13.09
N GLU A 301 -3.18 -20.88 13.11
CA GLU A 301 -2.36 -20.40 11.99
C GLU A 301 -2.43 -21.36 10.80
N GLU A 302 -2.19 -22.66 11.02
CA GLU A 302 -2.21 -23.68 9.97
C GLU A 302 -3.59 -23.89 9.36
N GLY A 303 -4.64 -23.81 10.18
CA GLY A 303 -6.00 -23.98 9.73
C GLY A 303 -6.52 -22.90 8.80
N GLY A 304 -5.86 -21.73 8.78
CA GLY A 304 -6.22 -20.55 7.99
C GLY A 304 -7.63 -20.02 8.34
N ARG A 305 -7.89 -18.73 8.08
CA ARG A 305 -9.26 -18.20 8.11
C ARG A 305 -10.04 -18.75 6.92
N ARG A 306 -10.77 -19.85 7.12
CA ARG A 306 -11.71 -20.37 6.11
C ARG A 306 -12.78 -19.32 5.87
N ASP A 307 -12.84 -18.79 4.64
CA ASP A 307 -13.78 -17.73 4.23
C ASP A 307 -15.21 -18.29 4.15
N ASP A 308 -15.92 -18.35 5.27
CA ASP A 308 -17.36 -18.64 5.30
C ASP A 308 -18.19 -17.48 4.68
N GLY A 309 -17.58 -16.29 4.45
CA GLY A 309 -18.23 -15.12 3.86
C GLY A 309 -18.64 -15.29 2.39
N ALA A 310 -18.00 -16.20 1.62
CA ALA A 310 -18.46 -16.54 0.27
C ALA A 310 -19.81 -17.29 0.31
N MET A 311 -20.01 -18.10 1.33
CA MET A 311 -21.26 -18.86 1.57
C MET A 311 -22.39 -17.94 2.00
N ASP A 312 -22.11 -16.95 2.85
CA ASP A 312 -23.09 -15.95 3.30
C ASP A 312 -23.49 -15.00 2.16
N ARG A 313 -22.54 -14.61 1.29
CA ARG A 313 -22.85 -13.83 0.08
C ARG A 313 -23.77 -14.59 -0.89
N ALA A 314 -23.49 -15.86 -1.14
CA ALA A 314 -24.32 -16.68 -2.03
C ALA A 314 -25.73 -16.92 -1.44
N ARG A 315 -25.83 -17.06 -0.11
CA ARG A 315 -27.10 -17.16 0.59
C ARG A 315 -27.91 -15.86 0.53
N ALA A 316 -27.27 -14.71 0.71
CA ALA A 316 -27.88 -13.39 0.57
C ALA A 316 -28.44 -13.17 -0.84
N LEU A 317 -27.72 -13.67 -1.88
CA LEU A 317 -28.19 -13.59 -3.27
C LEU A 317 -29.44 -14.44 -3.51
N ILE A 318 -29.53 -15.66 -2.92
CA ILE A 318 -30.67 -16.55 -3.04
C ILE A 318 -31.90 -15.99 -2.28
N VAL A 319 -31.67 -15.35 -1.12
CA VAL A 319 -32.76 -14.70 -0.35
C VAL A 319 -33.41 -13.57 -1.16
N SER A 320 -32.70 -12.98 -2.11
CA SER A 320 -33.21 -11.89 -2.98
C SER A 320 -34.10 -12.38 -4.12
N ILE A 321 -34.26 -13.70 -4.29
CA ILE A 321 -35.13 -14.27 -5.33
C ILE A 321 -36.51 -14.57 -4.72
N PRO A 322 -37.60 -13.91 -5.15
CA PRO A 322 -38.94 -14.18 -4.64
C PRO A 322 -39.34 -15.63 -4.82
N GLY A 323 -39.84 -16.29 -3.76
CA GLY A 323 -40.37 -17.64 -3.80
C GLY A 323 -39.35 -18.78 -3.61
N VAL A 324 -38.03 -18.47 -3.51
CA VAL A 324 -37.02 -19.50 -3.26
C VAL A 324 -36.61 -19.46 -1.78
N ARG A 325 -36.87 -20.58 -1.06
CA ARG A 325 -36.42 -20.77 0.32
C ARG A 325 -34.92 -21.15 0.30
N PRO A 326 -34.05 -20.35 0.91
CA PRO A 326 -32.63 -20.75 0.97
C PRO A 326 -32.44 -22.00 1.83
N PRO A 327 -31.49 -22.88 1.51
CA PRO A 327 -31.16 -24.03 2.34
C PRO A 327 -30.74 -23.55 3.75
N PRO A 328 -30.99 -24.36 4.81
CA PRO A 328 -30.56 -24.02 6.15
C PRO A 328 -29.05 -23.78 6.18
N ALA A 329 -28.63 -22.79 6.98
CA ALA A 329 -27.20 -22.48 7.14
C ALA A 329 -26.50 -23.70 7.78
N PRO A 330 -25.32 -24.10 7.29
CA PRO A 330 -24.54 -25.10 7.99
C PRO A 330 -24.13 -24.54 9.37
N PRO A 331 -23.90 -25.44 10.38
CA PRO A 331 -23.31 -24.97 11.63
C PRO A 331 -22.03 -24.16 11.39
N ALA A 332 -21.82 -23.08 12.14
CA ALA A 332 -20.62 -22.25 12.02
C ALA A 332 -19.35 -23.10 12.21
N ALA A 333 -18.30 -22.78 11.46
CA ALA A 333 -16.98 -23.34 11.68
C ALA A 333 -16.45 -22.91 13.05
N LEU A 334 -15.75 -23.79 13.72
CA LEU A 334 -15.04 -23.52 14.97
C LEU A 334 -13.58 -23.17 14.65
N PRO A 335 -12.87 -22.45 15.56
CA PRO A 335 -11.42 -22.30 15.46
C PRO A 335 -10.74 -23.69 15.36
N PRO A 336 -9.67 -23.85 14.58
CA PRO A 336 -8.95 -25.12 14.47
C PRO A 336 -8.47 -25.67 15.82
N SER A 337 -8.15 -24.79 16.76
CA SER A 337 -7.80 -25.13 18.16
C SER A 337 -8.98 -25.67 18.97
N GLU A 338 -10.23 -25.49 18.54
CA GLU A 338 -11.45 -25.97 19.22
C GLU A 338 -12.04 -27.25 18.59
N VAL A 339 -11.36 -27.84 17.60
CA VAL A 339 -11.83 -29.06 16.92
C VAL A 339 -10.77 -30.16 16.96
N TRP A 340 -11.22 -31.41 16.95
CA TRP A 340 -10.30 -32.54 16.81
C TRP A 340 -10.07 -32.87 15.33
N ASP A 341 -8.81 -32.77 14.92
CA ASP A 341 -8.27 -33.31 13.66
C ASP A 341 -6.91 -33.91 13.94
N GLU A 342 -6.83 -35.24 14.02
CA GLU A 342 -5.62 -35.97 14.43
C GLU A 342 -4.36 -35.54 13.68
N ALA A 343 -4.48 -35.39 12.35
CA ALA A 343 -3.33 -35.00 11.53
C ALA A 343 -2.87 -33.56 11.79
N ALA A 344 -3.80 -32.62 12.03
CA ALA A 344 -3.48 -31.24 12.37
C ALA A 344 -2.83 -31.15 13.75
N TRP A 345 -3.37 -31.86 14.74
CA TRP A 345 -2.81 -31.91 16.08
C TRP A 345 -1.42 -32.57 16.12
N ALA A 346 -1.19 -33.63 15.33
CA ALA A 346 0.12 -34.26 15.20
C ALA A 346 1.16 -33.28 14.62
N ARG A 347 0.83 -32.59 13.51
CA ARG A 347 1.74 -31.58 12.93
C ARG A 347 2.06 -30.45 13.90
N ALA A 348 1.04 -29.92 14.59
CA ALA A 348 1.23 -28.85 15.57
C ALA A 348 2.10 -29.32 16.74
N ALA A 349 1.93 -30.56 17.22
CA ALA A 349 2.76 -31.15 18.26
C ALA A 349 4.22 -31.38 17.82
N GLU A 350 4.46 -31.79 16.57
CA GLU A 350 5.82 -31.91 16.01
C GLU A 350 6.52 -30.55 15.94
N ARG A 351 5.82 -29.46 15.58
CA ARG A 351 6.39 -28.10 15.64
C ARG A 351 6.78 -27.71 17.08
N ILE A 352 5.97 -28.11 18.07
CA ILE A 352 6.33 -27.93 19.49
C ILE A 352 7.60 -28.70 19.85
N VAL A 353 7.77 -29.93 19.33
CA VAL A 353 9.01 -30.71 19.53
C VAL A 353 10.21 -30.00 18.90
N ASP A 354 10.05 -29.43 17.72
CA ASP A 354 11.13 -28.64 17.09
C ASP A 354 11.49 -27.40 17.92
N ASP A 355 10.53 -26.71 18.53
CA ASP A 355 10.76 -25.62 19.49
C ASP A 355 11.48 -26.10 20.75
N TYR A 356 11.15 -27.31 21.27
CA TYR A 356 11.88 -27.92 22.37
C TYR A 356 13.34 -28.16 22.00
N ARG A 357 13.60 -28.78 20.84
CA ARG A 357 14.96 -29.07 20.37
C ARG A 357 15.78 -27.81 20.16
N ALA A 358 15.16 -26.77 19.56
CA ALA A 358 15.77 -25.46 19.37
C ALA A 358 16.18 -24.80 20.69
N ALA A 359 15.44 -25.07 21.77
CA ALA A 359 15.71 -24.54 23.10
C ALA A 359 16.56 -25.50 24.03
N GLY A 360 17.12 -26.55 23.44
CA GLY A 360 18.10 -27.41 24.09
C GLY A 360 17.57 -28.75 24.62
N TRP A 361 16.30 -29.08 24.46
CA TRP A 361 15.79 -30.44 24.81
C TRP A 361 15.90 -31.34 23.58
N LEU A 362 17.12 -31.79 23.29
CA LEU A 362 17.42 -32.53 22.07
C LEU A 362 16.72 -33.88 21.97
N GLU A 363 16.37 -34.50 23.10
CA GLU A 363 15.66 -35.78 23.19
C GLU A 363 14.14 -35.64 23.22
N ALA A 364 13.63 -34.42 23.04
CA ALA A 364 12.19 -34.19 23.04
C ALA A 364 11.51 -34.97 21.91
N VAL A 365 10.39 -35.62 22.22
CA VAL A 365 9.63 -36.46 21.27
C VAL A 365 8.14 -36.32 21.54
N TYR A 366 7.35 -36.22 20.47
CA TYR A 366 5.90 -36.38 20.49
C TYR A 366 5.52 -37.87 20.51
N LEU A 367 4.77 -38.30 21.55
CA LEU A 367 4.37 -39.71 21.76
C LEU A 367 2.98 -40.03 21.22
N GLY A 368 2.24 -39.03 20.76
CA GLY A 368 0.90 -39.21 20.23
C GLY A 368 -0.17 -38.33 20.91
N ALA A 369 -1.28 -38.18 20.25
CA ALA A 369 -2.45 -37.53 20.83
C ALA A 369 -3.64 -38.47 20.81
N SER A 370 -4.53 -38.34 21.79
CA SER A 370 -5.76 -39.13 21.90
C SER A 370 -6.93 -38.20 22.26
N VAL A 371 -8.13 -38.52 21.77
CA VAL A 371 -9.34 -37.78 22.08
C VAL A 371 -10.34 -38.68 22.82
N SER A 372 -10.92 -38.13 23.88
CA SER A 372 -12.05 -38.73 24.62
C SER A 372 -13.29 -37.91 24.27
N LEU A 373 -14.33 -38.59 23.76
CA LEU A 373 -15.58 -37.98 23.33
C LEU A 373 -16.71 -38.25 24.31
N ASP A 374 -17.22 -37.25 25.03
CA ASP A 374 -18.40 -37.37 25.86
C ASP A 374 -19.65 -37.03 25.04
N ALA A 375 -20.38 -38.09 24.71
CA ALA A 375 -21.63 -37.99 23.92
C ALA A 375 -22.76 -37.27 24.65
N ARG A 376 -22.76 -37.23 25.99
CA ARG A 376 -23.81 -36.59 26.81
C ARG A 376 -23.58 -35.08 26.88
N ARG A 377 -22.35 -34.67 27.14
CA ARG A 377 -21.91 -33.26 27.23
C ARG A 377 -21.67 -32.63 25.84
N ARG A 378 -21.46 -33.42 24.81
CA ARG A 378 -21.00 -33.04 23.48
C ARG A 378 -19.62 -32.36 23.57
N ALA A 379 -18.83 -32.81 24.52
CA ALA A 379 -17.47 -32.33 24.76
C ALA A 379 -16.44 -33.30 24.20
N ALA A 380 -15.29 -32.78 23.83
CA ALA A 380 -14.11 -33.54 23.45
C ALA A 380 -12.93 -33.10 24.32
N ASP A 381 -12.28 -34.05 24.98
CA ASP A 381 -11.08 -33.80 25.73
C ASP A 381 -9.88 -34.39 24.98
N VAL A 382 -8.88 -33.60 24.68
CA VAL A 382 -7.67 -34.02 23.96
C VAL A 382 -6.53 -34.17 24.93
N THR A 383 -5.84 -35.31 24.90
CA THR A 383 -4.60 -35.54 25.63
C THR A 383 -3.44 -35.63 24.63
N VAL A 384 -2.47 -34.74 24.72
CA VAL A 384 -1.25 -34.74 23.93
C VAL A 384 -0.09 -35.15 24.82
N ARG A 385 0.67 -36.16 24.40
CA ARG A 385 1.76 -36.74 25.18
C ARG A 385 3.10 -36.37 24.58
N PHE A 386 3.96 -35.85 25.42
CA PHE A 386 5.34 -35.51 25.10
C PHE A 386 6.28 -36.28 26.03
N ARG A 387 7.54 -36.36 25.65
CA ARG A 387 8.66 -36.71 26.55
C ARG A 387 9.71 -35.64 26.30
N GLU A 388 9.97 -34.79 27.30
CA GLU A 388 10.89 -33.67 27.18
C GLU A 388 12.35 -34.10 27.13
N GLY A 389 12.75 -35.08 27.94
CA GLY A 389 14.11 -35.45 28.16
C GLY A 389 14.92 -34.39 28.95
N PRO A 390 16.18 -34.60 29.15
CA PRO A 390 17.06 -33.65 29.83
C PRO A 390 17.43 -32.46 28.93
N ARG A 391 17.65 -31.31 29.53
CA ARG A 391 18.09 -30.13 28.81
C ARG A 391 19.59 -30.10 28.66
N THR A 392 20.11 -29.89 27.48
CA THR A 392 21.54 -29.76 27.16
C THR A 392 22.04 -28.38 27.54
N HIS A 393 23.22 -28.29 28.12
CA HIS A 393 23.87 -27.06 28.55
C HIS A 393 25.22 -26.87 27.86
N VAL A 394 25.59 -25.59 27.68
CA VAL A 394 26.90 -25.23 27.11
C VAL A 394 28.01 -25.55 28.11
N GLU A 395 28.94 -26.39 27.73
CA GLU A 395 30.10 -26.73 28.54
C GLU A 395 31.24 -25.73 28.36
N ALA A 396 31.57 -25.46 27.09
CA ALA A 396 32.65 -24.54 26.73
C ALA A 396 32.36 -23.83 25.40
N ILE A 397 32.93 -22.63 25.26
CA ILE A 397 32.92 -21.86 24.02
C ILE A 397 34.37 -21.55 23.66
N SER A 398 34.78 -21.87 22.44
CA SER A 398 36.11 -21.61 21.93
C SER A 398 36.06 -20.92 20.56
N PHE A 399 37.13 -20.18 20.27
CA PHE A 399 37.30 -19.46 19.00
C PHE A 399 38.62 -19.88 18.37
N GLU A 400 38.60 -20.20 17.10
CA GLU A 400 39.77 -20.62 16.33
C GLU A 400 39.89 -19.80 15.03
N GLY A 401 41.15 -19.56 14.61
CA GLY A 401 41.41 -18.84 13.31
C GLY A 401 41.39 -17.33 13.40
N ASN A 402 41.00 -16.75 14.53
CA ASN A 402 41.00 -15.30 14.76
C ASN A 402 42.41 -14.74 14.96
N ARG A 403 42.81 -13.78 14.10
CA ARG A 403 44.07 -13.03 14.19
C ARG A 403 43.80 -11.55 14.35
N VAL A 404 42.79 -11.03 13.70
CA VAL A 404 42.42 -9.61 13.67
C VAL A 404 41.62 -9.22 14.91
N LEU A 405 40.70 -10.08 15.35
CA LEU A 405 39.94 -9.90 16.57
C LEU A 405 40.53 -10.69 17.72
N SER A 406 40.70 -10.05 18.86
CA SER A 406 41.15 -10.73 20.08
C SER A 406 40.05 -11.66 20.66
N LEU A 407 40.46 -12.68 21.42
CA LEU A 407 39.53 -13.57 22.12
C LEU A 407 38.56 -12.79 23.02
N ALA A 408 39.03 -11.71 23.66
CA ALA A 408 38.20 -10.85 24.51
C ALA A 408 37.14 -10.07 23.72
N GLU A 409 37.42 -9.65 22.48
CA GLU A 409 36.46 -9.02 21.60
C GLU A 409 35.40 -10.02 21.13
N LEU A 410 35.81 -11.21 20.70
CA LEU A 410 34.90 -12.28 20.28
C LEU A 410 34.00 -12.76 21.42
N ALA A 411 34.56 -12.92 22.62
CA ALA A 411 33.79 -13.31 23.81
C ALA A 411 32.71 -12.29 24.19
N ARG A 412 32.91 -10.98 23.93
CA ARG A 412 31.87 -9.94 24.16
C ARG A 412 30.72 -10.05 23.19
N GLU A 413 30.94 -10.55 21.99
CA GLU A 413 29.89 -10.76 20.99
C GLU A 413 29.10 -12.04 21.24
N SER A 414 29.64 -12.97 22.11
CA SER A 414 28.90 -14.18 22.43
C SER A 414 27.63 -13.90 23.21
N ARG A 415 26.55 -14.53 22.78
CA ARG A 415 25.23 -14.51 23.42
C ARG A 415 25.01 -15.72 24.35
N LEU A 416 26.03 -16.54 24.50
CA LEU A 416 26.07 -17.73 25.32
C LEU A 416 27.29 -17.70 26.24
N ALA A 417 27.16 -18.31 27.43
CA ALA A 417 28.24 -18.53 28.36
C ALA A 417 28.25 -20.01 28.79
N PRO A 418 29.40 -20.52 29.26
CA PRO A 418 29.45 -21.85 29.90
C PRO A 418 28.46 -21.96 31.05
N GLY A 419 27.67 -23.04 31.08
CA GLY A 419 26.56 -23.26 32.01
C GLY A 419 25.19 -22.81 31.49
N ASP A 420 25.13 -21.99 30.45
CA ASP A 420 23.83 -21.59 29.83
C ASP A 420 23.15 -22.80 29.18
N PRO A 421 21.82 -22.82 29.11
CA PRO A 421 21.12 -23.79 28.30
C PRO A 421 21.45 -23.61 26.82
N LEU A 422 21.57 -24.71 26.09
CA LEU A 422 21.72 -24.68 24.63
C LEU A 422 20.50 -24.07 23.99
N VAL A 423 20.70 -22.98 23.24
CA VAL A 423 19.69 -22.33 22.39
C VAL A 423 20.32 -22.07 21.03
N PHE A 424 19.87 -22.78 20.00
CA PHE A 424 20.47 -22.68 18.66
C PHE A 424 20.39 -21.28 18.07
N GLU A 425 19.33 -20.55 18.36
CA GLU A 425 19.19 -19.14 17.93
C GLU A 425 20.33 -18.28 18.45
N ARG A 426 20.75 -18.46 19.71
CA ARG A 426 21.86 -17.71 20.30
C ARG A 426 23.23 -18.06 19.68
N ILE A 427 23.39 -19.32 19.19
CA ILE A 427 24.58 -19.70 18.42
C ILE A 427 24.64 -18.91 17.12
N GLU A 428 23.50 -18.84 16.38
CA GLU A 428 23.40 -18.10 15.14
C GLU A 428 23.52 -16.57 15.35
N GLU A 429 22.96 -16.04 16.42
CA GLU A 429 23.14 -14.65 16.82
C GLU A 429 24.62 -14.33 17.09
N THR A 430 25.31 -15.20 17.82
CA THR A 430 26.76 -15.08 18.11
C THR A 430 27.57 -15.13 16.82
N ARG A 431 27.32 -16.14 15.96
CA ARG A 431 27.98 -16.30 14.66
C ARG A 431 27.79 -15.05 13.81
N SER A 432 26.56 -14.56 13.71
CA SER A 432 26.23 -13.37 12.96
C SER A 432 26.84 -12.08 13.55
N ALA A 433 26.93 -11.98 14.89
CA ALA A 433 27.57 -10.84 15.55
C ALA A 433 29.06 -10.80 15.26
N ILE A 434 29.76 -11.97 15.37
CA ILE A 434 31.16 -12.09 15.02
C ILE A 434 31.41 -11.72 13.56
N LEU A 435 30.61 -12.28 12.63
CA LEU A 435 30.72 -11.99 11.20
C LEU A 435 30.56 -10.49 10.90
N ARG A 436 29.56 -9.82 11.50
CA ARG A 436 29.37 -8.36 11.36
C ARG A 436 30.61 -7.58 11.83
N ARG A 437 31.30 -8.02 12.90
CA ARG A 437 32.54 -7.37 13.37
C ARG A 437 33.66 -7.43 12.34
N TYR A 438 33.82 -8.58 11.68
CA TYR A 438 34.80 -8.75 10.60
C TYR A 438 34.44 -7.93 9.37
N LEU A 439 33.16 -7.97 8.96
CA LEU A 439 32.66 -7.18 7.84
C LEU A 439 32.87 -5.67 8.05
N ALA A 440 32.59 -5.17 9.27
CA ALA A 440 32.81 -3.76 9.63
C ALA A 440 34.29 -3.34 9.62
N ARG A 441 35.22 -4.32 9.64
CA ARG A 441 36.67 -4.08 9.49
C ARG A 441 37.21 -4.34 8.08
N GLY A 442 36.29 -4.50 7.10
CA GLY A 442 36.64 -4.70 5.70
C GLY A 442 36.96 -6.14 5.30
N HIS A 443 36.71 -7.11 6.13
CA HIS A 443 36.91 -8.52 5.81
C HIS A 443 35.66 -9.09 5.10
N LEU A 444 35.47 -8.70 3.83
CA LEU A 444 34.29 -9.09 3.02
C LEU A 444 34.10 -10.60 2.90
N TYR A 445 35.21 -11.35 2.88
CA TYR A 445 35.22 -12.80 2.67
C TYR A 445 35.27 -13.57 3.95
N ALA A 446 35.17 -12.91 5.13
CA ALA A 446 35.16 -13.59 6.41
C ALA A 446 34.03 -14.63 6.48
N ARG A 447 34.36 -15.79 6.99
CA ARG A 447 33.44 -16.88 7.27
C ARG A 447 33.55 -17.26 8.74
N VAL A 448 32.41 -17.53 9.34
CA VAL A 448 32.35 -17.99 10.74
C VAL A 448 31.43 -19.19 10.75
N ASP A 449 32.01 -20.36 11.08
CA ASP A 449 31.29 -21.60 11.23
C ASP A 449 31.18 -21.95 12.70
N ALA A 450 30.00 -22.32 13.18
CA ALA A 450 29.79 -22.87 14.50
C ALA A 450 29.82 -24.41 14.38
N ARG A 451 30.62 -25.06 15.24
CA ARG A 451 30.69 -26.50 15.34
C ARG A 451 30.34 -26.92 16.76
N GLU A 452 29.24 -27.68 16.86
CA GLU A 452 28.75 -28.19 18.13
C GLU A 452 29.28 -29.63 18.32
N GLN A 453 29.93 -29.87 19.44
CA GLN A 453 30.29 -31.19 19.88
C GLN A 453 29.39 -31.56 21.07
N ILE A 454 28.38 -32.37 20.80
CA ILE A 454 27.41 -32.83 21.82
C ILE A 454 27.92 -34.08 22.49
N GLU A 455 27.93 -34.08 23.83
CA GLU A 455 28.20 -35.24 24.65
C GLU A 455 26.88 -35.80 25.23
N PRO A 456 26.26 -36.80 24.56
CA PRO A 456 24.90 -37.22 24.90
C PRO A 456 24.79 -37.75 26.34
N GLY A 457 25.81 -38.44 26.84
CA GLY A 457 25.79 -39.00 28.18
C GLY A 457 25.89 -37.97 29.30
N LEU A 458 26.42 -36.79 29.04
CA LEU A 458 26.58 -35.68 29.99
C LEU A 458 25.56 -34.56 29.77
N HIS A 459 24.78 -34.61 28.67
CA HIS A 459 23.86 -33.55 28.22
C HIS A 459 24.53 -32.18 28.16
N THR A 460 25.77 -32.16 27.67
CA THR A 460 26.57 -30.95 27.48
C THR A 460 26.98 -30.79 26.03
N VAL A 461 27.30 -29.56 25.64
CA VAL A 461 27.78 -29.21 24.30
C VAL A 461 28.96 -28.26 24.40
N ALA A 462 30.06 -28.62 23.74
CA ALA A 462 31.15 -27.70 23.49
C ALA A 462 30.94 -27.02 22.14
N ILE A 463 30.93 -25.67 22.10
CA ILE A 463 30.71 -24.88 20.90
C ILE A 463 32.03 -24.26 20.45
N ARG A 464 32.40 -24.49 19.19
CA ARG A 464 33.61 -23.97 18.60
C ARG A 464 33.27 -23.10 17.40
N PHE A 465 33.61 -21.82 17.49
CA PHE A 465 33.49 -20.91 16.36
C PHE A 465 34.81 -20.89 15.57
N VAL A 466 34.78 -21.41 14.35
CA VAL A 466 35.91 -21.41 13.42
C VAL A 466 35.80 -20.24 12.50
N VAL A 467 36.80 -19.36 12.54
CA VAL A 467 36.85 -18.14 11.76
C VAL A 467 37.87 -18.29 10.64
N ASP A 468 37.43 -18.04 9.42
CA ASP A 468 38.30 -17.75 8.27
C ASP A 468 38.14 -16.25 7.96
N GLU A 469 39.15 -15.46 8.28
CA GLU A 469 39.05 -13.99 8.22
C GLU A 469 39.03 -13.45 6.78
N GLY A 470 39.67 -14.18 5.85
CA GLY A 470 39.89 -13.71 4.51
C GLY A 470 40.75 -12.42 4.45
N PRO A 471 41.03 -11.88 3.27
CA PRO A 471 41.77 -10.62 3.13
C PRO A 471 40.90 -9.40 3.55
N GLN A 472 41.59 -8.35 4.03
CA GLN A 472 40.94 -7.04 4.20
C GLN A 472 40.73 -6.40 2.84
N VAL A 473 39.50 -5.96 2.54
CA VAL A 473 39.07 -5.45 1.23
C VAL A 473 38.85 -3.95 1.29
N ARG A 474 39.47 -3.25 0.31
CA ARG A 474 39.24 -1.82 0.04
C ARG A 474 38.37 -1.63 -1.18
N ILE A 475 37.61 -0.57 -1.19
CA ILE A 475 36.81 -0.15 -2.32
C ILE A 475 37.73 0.38 -3.41
N GLY A 476 37.70 -0.23 -4.57
CA GLY A 476 38.38 0.22 -5.78
C GLY A 476 37.60 1.33 -6.47
N ARG A 477 37.33 1.18 -7.77
CA ARG A 477 36.54 2.15 -8.53
C ARG A 477 35.07 1.98 -8.27
N VAL A 478 34.35 3.11 -8.19
CA VAL A 478 32.90 3.14 -8.08
C VAL A 478 32.32 3.49 -9.45
N GLN A 479 31.73 2.50 -10.10
CA GLN A 479 31.12 2.64 -11.42
C GLN A 479 29.63 2.91 -11.28
N LEU A 480 29.20 4.06 -11.83
CA LEU A 480 27.79 4.47 -11.81
C LEU A 480 27.16 4.15 -13.15
N SER A 481 25.94 3.61 -13.13
CA SER A 481 25.16 3.32 -14.33
C SER A 481 23.67 3.58 -14.10
N GLY A 482 22.96 3.98 -15.17
CA GLY A 482 21.51 4.20 -15.12
C GLY A 482 21.06 5.60 -14.67
N ASN A 483 21.95 6.49 -14.27
CA ASN A 483 21.67 7.88 -13.95
C ASN A 483 21.63 8.75 -15.21
N ARG A 484 20.62 8.59 -16.06
CA ARG A 484 20.50 9.27 -17.35
C ARG A 484 20.23 10.76 -17.24
N ARG A 485 19.42 11.15 -16.26
CA ARG A 485 18.98 12.53 -15.99
C ARG A 485 19.60 13.10 -14.71
N THR A 486 19.85 12.24 -13.73
CA THR A 486 20.43 12.63 -12.45
C THR A 486 21.93 12.86 -12.60
N ARG A 487 22.40 14.01 -12.13
CA ARG A 487 23.83 14.35 -12.21
C ARG A 487 24.64 13.38 -11.33
N GLU A 488 25.82 13.04 -11.81
CA GLU A 488 26.76 12.16 -11.11
C GLU A 488 27.12 12.68 -9.71
N GLU A 489 27.31 14.00 -9.58
CA GLU A 489 27.62 14.64 -8.29
C GLU A 489 26.56 14.38 -7.22
N VAL A 490 25.26 14.36 -7.62
CA VAL A 490 24.15 14.08 -6.69
C VAL A 490 24.19 12.63 -6.22
N VAL A 491 24.53 11.70 -7.12
CA VAL A 491 24.66 10.28 -6.77
C VAL A 491 25.85 10.10 -5.85
N ARG A 492 27.04 10.60 -6.24
CA ARG A 492 28.26 10.46 -5.43
C ARG A 492 28.12 11.13 -4.07
N GLY A 493 27.46 12.28 -3.99
CA GLY A 493 27.22 12.99 -2.72
C GLY A 493 26.28 12.25 -1.75
N ALA A 494 25.51 11.27 -2.23
CA ALA A 494 24.66 10.42 -1.40
C ALA A 494 25.34 9.12 -0.93
N LEU A 495 26.55 8.83 -1.43
CA LEU A 495 27.32 7.66 -0.99
C LEU A 495 27.97 7.95 0.35
N ALA A 496 27.89 7.00 1.27
CA ALA A 496 28.55 7.04 2.60
C ALA A 496 29.95 6.36 2.56
N PHE A 497 30.50 6.14 1.38
CA PHE A 497 31.83 5.58 1.16
C PHE A 497 32.49 6.23 -0.06
N ALA A 498 33.80 6.16 -0.14
CA ALA A 498 34.62 6.64 -1.22
C ALA A 498 35.58 5.56 -1.74
N GLU A 499 36.16 5.78 -2.92
CA GLU A 499 37.25 4.95 -3.46
C GLU A 499 38.47 5.00 -2.52
N GLY A 500 39.00 3.84 -2.14
CA GLY A 500 40.10 3.68 -1.18
C GLY A 500 39.65 3.35 0.25
N ASP A 501 38.39 3.57 0.61
CA ASP A 501 37.84 3.22 1.92
C ASP A 501 37.83 1.69 2.13
N LEU A 502 37.79 1.27 3.40
CA LEU A 502 37.51 -0.12 3.72
C LEU A 502 36.08 -0.47 3.33
N TYR A 503 35.89 -1.68 2.80
CA TYR A 503 34.57 -2.17 2.51
C TYR A 503 33.76 -2.32 3.80
N ASP A 504 32.65 -1.59 3.91
CA ASP A 504 31.72 -1.64 5.03
C ASP A 504 30.29 -1.87 4.51
N PRO A 505 29.65 -3.01 4.81
CA PRO A 505 28.28 -3.30 4.41
C PRO A 505 27.27 -2.27 4.95
N ASP A 506 27.51 -1.71 6.14
CA ASP A 506 26.66 -0.68 6.72
C ASP A 506 26.74 0.63 5.92
N ALA A 507 27.93 1.02 5.47
CA ALA A 507 28.11 2.17 4.60
C ALA A 507 27.43 1.95 3.23
N ILE A 508 27.51 0.73 2.68
CA ILE A 508 26.80 0.35 1.45
C ILE A 508 25.27 0.46 1.64
N ALA A 509 24.73 -0.12 2.72
CA ALA A 509 23.31 -0.07 3.03
C ALA A 509 22.82 1.37 3.27
N LYS A 510 23.60 2.17 4.01
CA LYS A 510 23.32 3.61 4.23
C LYS A 510 23.29 4.37 2.90
N SER A 511 24.22 4.10 1.99
CA SER A 511 24.29 4.71 0.67
C SER A 511 23.08 4.34 -0.19
N GLN A 512 22.70 3.07 -0.21
CA GLN A 512 21.52 2.60 -0.92
C GLN A 512 20.24 3.27 -0.39
N ALA A 513 20.09 3.35 0.93
CA ALA A 513 18.97 4.04 1.56
C ALA A 513 18.98 5.56 1.28
N ALA A 514 20.16 6.21 1.27
CA ALA A 514 20.30 7.63 0.95
C ALA A 514 19.91 7.93 -0.50
N LEU A 515 20.35 7.11 -1.46
CA LEU A 515 19.99 7.23 -2.87
C LEU A 515 18.48 7.04 -3.09
N LEU A 516 17.86 6.06 -2.43
CA LEU A 516 16.41 5.85 -2.50
C LEU A 516 15.62 7.02 -1.88
N ARG A 517 16.13 7.63 -0.79
CA ARG A 517 15.52 8.83 -0.17
C ARG A 517 15.54 10.07 -1.06
N LEU A 518 16.42 10.15 -2.06
CA LEU A 518 16.36 11.23 -3.06
C LEU A 518 15.03 11.25 -3.84
N GLY A 519 14.27 10.14 -3.85
CA GLY A 519 12.96 10.07 -4.49
C GLY A 519 13.00 9.98 -6.02
N VAL A 520 14.17 10.10 -6.64
CA VAL A 520 14.37 10.09 -8.10
C VAL A 520 14.62 8.70 -8.68
N PHE A 521 14.98 7.74 -7.84
CA PHE A 521 15.24 6.36 -8.25
C PHE A 521 14.10 5.42 -7.85
N ARG A 522 13.77 4.50 -8.76
CA ARG A 522 12.84 3.40 -8.53
C ARG A 522 13.52 2.23 -7.82
N SER A 523 14.76 1.95 -8.24
CA SER A 523 15.60 0.93 -7.63
C SER A 523 17.05 1.37 -7.62
N VAL A 524 17.77 0.93 -6.61
CA VAL A 524 19.20 1.15 -6.42
C VAL A 524 19.81 -0.18 -6.03
N SER A 525 20.84 -0.62 -6.75
CA SER A 525 21.61 -1.82 -6.44
C SER A 525 23.08 -1.47 -6.37
N ILE A 526 23.72 -1.78 -5.27
CA ILE A 526 25.17 -1.61 -5.10
C ILE A 526 25.78 -2.99 -4.94
N ARG A 527 26.62 -3.40 -5.88
CA ARG A 527 27.19 -4.74 -5.93
C ARG A 527 28.72 -4.69 -6.07
N VAL A 528 29.36 -5.65 -5.41
CA VAL A 528 30.77 -5.93 -5.61
C VAL A 528 30.94 -6.61 -6.98
N GLN A 529 31.88 -6.14 -7.77
CA GLN A 529 32.25 -6.83 -9.03
C GLN A 529 33.11 -8.04 -8.73
N GLU A 530 32.90 -9.14 -9.50
CA GLU A 530 33.61 -10.42 -9.31
C GLU A 530 33.60 -10.91 -7.85
N PRO A 531 32.43 -11.12 -7.26
CA PRO A 531 32.32 -11.40 -5.81
C PRO A 531 33.05 -12.69 -5.40
N GLU A 532 33.25 -13.63 -6.33
CA GLU A 532 33.87 -14.94 -6.06
C GLU A 532 35.40 -14.86 -5.87
N ALA A 533 36.06 -13.81 -6.33
CA ALA A 533 37.50 -13.68 -6.26
C ALA A 533 37.95 -12.87 -5.04
N PRO A 534 38.70 -13.45 -4.06
CA PRO A 534 39.09 -12.75 -2.83
C PRO A 534 40.29 -11.83 -3.05
N HIS A 535 40.08 -10.66 -3.68
CA HIS A 535 41.10 -9.64 -3.86
C HIS A 535 41.02 -8.57 -2.78
N GLU A 536 42.17 -7.98 -2.43
CA GLU A 536 42.26 -6.88 -1.43
C GLU A 536 41.62 -5.57 -1.91
N THR A 537 41.36 -5.41 -3.21
CA THR A 537 40.66 -4.26 -3.79
C THR A 537 39.51 -4.74 -4.64
N LYS A 538 38.33 -4.15 -4.44
CA LYS A 538 37.10 -4.50 -5.14
C LYS A 538 36.42 -3.29 -5.74
N ASP A 539 36.13 -3.36 -7.03
CA ASP A 539 35.32 -2.36 -7.72
C ASP A 539 33.83 -2.57 -7.34
N LEU A 540 33.12 -1.48 -7.18
CA LEU A 540 31.68 -1.48 -6.90
C LEU A 540 30.89 -0.98 -8.11
N ALA A 541 29.86 -1.69 -8.47
CA ALA A 541 28.85 -1.25 -9.45
C ALA A 541 27.61 -0.69 -8.72
N VAL A 542 27.31 0.58 -8.98
CA VAL A 542 26.09 1.24 -8.53
C VAL A 542 25.13 1.33 -9.71
N GLU A 543 24.14 0.46 -9.72
CA GLU A 543 23.12 0.38 -10.77
C GLU A 543 21.86 1.09 -10.32
N LEU A 544 21.42 2.07 -11.10
CA LEU A 544 20.33 2.98 -10.78
C LEU A 544 19.22 2.83 -11.81
N THR A 545 17.98 2.79 -11.38
CA THR A 545 16.82 2.89 -12.27
C THR A 545 16.03 4.12 -11.89
N GLU A 546 16.01 5.12 -12.76
CA GLU A 546 15.27 6.36 -12.52
C GLU A 546 13.75 6.15 -12.59
N ARG A 547 13.00 6.93 -11.82
CA ARG A 547 11.55 7.03 -11.91
C ARG A 547 11.12 7.73 -13.21
N PRO A 548 9.86 7.61 -13.64
CA PRO A 548 9.31 8.45 -14.71
C PRO A 548 9.63 9.92 -14.46
N TRP A 549 9.94 10.65 -15.53
CA TRP A 549 10.39 12.03 -15.45
C TRP A 549 9.33 13.00 -14.94
N ALA A 550 8.05 12.67 -15.14
CA ALA A 550 6.92 13.42 -14.63
C ALA A 550 5.73 12.51 -14.35
N THR A 551 4.87 12.97 -13.48
CA THR A 551 3.58 12.35 -13.15
C THR A 551 2.49 13.39 -13.32
N LEU A 552 1.35 12.96 -13.87
CA LEU A 552 0.14 13.77 -13.95
C LEU A 552 -0.99 12.96 -13.28
N ALA A 553 -1.55 13.52 -12.22
CA ALA A 553 -2.72 12.97 -11.56
C ALA A 553 -3.90 13.90 -11.71
N GLN A 554 -5.10 13.34 -11.87
CA GLN A 554 -6.34 14.09 -11.92
C GLN A 554 -7.42 13.34 -11.17
N GLY A 555 -8.36 14.06 -10.60
CA GLY A 555 -9.46 13.46 -9.87
C GLY A 555 -10.65 14.37 -9.76
N VAL A 556 -11.80 13.73 -9.53
CA VAL A 556 -13.07 14.40 -9.27
C VAL A 556 -13.69 13.84 -8.00
N GLY A 557 -14.56 14.62 -7.36
CA GLY A 557 -15.25 14.18 -6.17
C GLY A 557 -16.37 15.13 -5.78
N PHE A 558 -17.00 14.81 -4.66
CA PHE A 558 -18.11 15.57 -4.13
C PHE A 558 -18.09 15.55 -2.60
N SER A 559 -18.41 16.67 -1.98
CA SER A 559 -18.77 16.71 -0.56
C SER A 559 -20.02 17.59 -0.38
N ILE A 560 -20.76 17.37 0.70
CA ILE A 560 -21.91 18.22 1.02
C ILE A 560 -21.44 19.66 1.30
N ALA A 561 -20.30 19.84 1.94
CA ALA A 561 -19.77 21.14 2.31
C ALA A 561 -19.26 21.97 1.13
N ASP A 562 -18.46 21.36 0.23
CA ASP A 562 -17.75 22.06 -0.85
C ASP A 562 -18.40 21.87 -2.24
N GLY A 563 -19.43 21.01 -2.34
CA GLY A 563 -20.04 20.64 -3.60
C GLY A 563 -19.16 19.75 -4.50
N PRO A 564 -19.39 19.77 -5.82
CA PRO A 564 -18.53 19.10 -6.78
C PRO A 564 -17.16 19.74 -6.80
N ARG A 565 -16.12 18.90 -6.95
CA ARG A 565 -14.73 19.34 -6.95
C ARG A 565 -13.87 18.52 -7.92
N ALA A 566 -12.84 19.16 -8.45
CA ALA A 566 -11.87 18.54 -9.34
C ALA A 566 -10.47 19.03 -8.99
N PHE A 567 -9.47 18.21 -9.27
CA PHE A 567 -8.07 18.60 -9.15
C PHE A 567 -7.22 18.03 -10.28
N VAL A 568 -6.13 18.74 -10.55
CA VAL A 568 -5.03 18.30 -11.41
C VAL A 568 -3.74 18.52 -10.63
N GLU A 569 -2.86 17.52 -10.63
CA GLU A 569 -1.57 17.57 -9.98
C GLU A 569 -0.48 17.10 -10.94
N TYR A 570 0.56 17.92 -11.10
CA TYR A 570 1.75 17.63 -11.87
C TYR A 570 2.93 17.53 -10.93
N GLY A 571 3.75 16.51 -11.11
CA GLY A 571 4.98 16.31 -10.35
C GLY A 571 6.15 15.95 -11.24
N GLU A 572 7.28 16.65 -11.09
CA GLU A 572 8.56 16.33 -11.71
C GLU A 572 9.62 16.17 -10.60
N PRO A 573 10.06 14.91 -10.31
CA PRO A 573 10.90 14.65 -9.15
C PRO A 573 12.36 15.07 -9.30
N ASN A 574 12.82 15.46 -10.51
CA ASN A 574 14.23 15.67 -10.80
C ASN A 574 14.52 16.83 -11.76
N ILE A 575 14.14 18.04 -11.38
CA ILE A 575 14.47 19.22 -12.19
C ILE A 575 15.98 19.42 -12.23
N LEU A 576 16.50 19.72 -13.40
CA LEU A 576 17.92 20.02 -13.66
C LEU A 576 18.87 18.86 -13.25
N GLY A 577 18.35 17.67 -12.98
CA GLY A 577 19.14 16.52 -12.54
C GLY A 577 19.71 16.62 -11.13
N ARG A 578 19.14 17.49 -10.27
CA ARG A 578 19.63 17.77 -8.90
C ARG A 578 18.78 17.14 -7.80
N ALA A 579 17.90 16.19 -8.13
CA ALA A 579 16.91 15.65 -7.20
C ALA A 579 16.02 16.73 -6.55
N LEU A 580 15.78 17.82 -7.29
CA LEU A 580 14.86 18.89 -6.92
C LEU A 580 13.49 18.54 -7.51
N GLU A 581 12.49 18.38 -6.68
CA GLU A 581 11.11 18.07 -7.06
C GLU A 581 10.33 19.37 -7.32
N LEU A 582 9.66 19.46 -8.48
CA LEU A 582 8.65 20.45 -8.76
C LEU A 582 7.27 19.78 -8.61
N GLY A 583 6.42 20.37 -7.80
CA GLY A 583 5.02 20.03 -7.71
C GLY A 583 4.16 21.22 -8.14
N ALA A 584 3.12 20.97 -8.94
CA ALA A 584 2.10 21.96 -9.23
C ALA A 584 0.72 21.30 -9.05
N ARG A 585 -0.15 21.92 -8.27
CA ARG A 585 -1.50 21.42 -8.01
C ARG A 585 -2.52 22.51 -8.18
N ALA A 586 -3.58 22.21 -8.91
CA ALA A 586 -4.75 23.08 -9.01
C ALA A 586 -5.99 22.31 -8.55
N LYS A 587 -6.76 22.91 -7.65
CA LYS A 587 -8.02 22.37 -7.14
C LYS A 587 -9.12 23.42 -7.36
N VAL A 588 -10.29 22.95 -7.76
CA VAL A 588 -11.49 23.77 -7.98
C VAL A 588 -12.66 23.10 -7.28
N ASN A 589 -13.44 23.90 -6.55
CA ASN A 589 -14.69 23.50 -5.93
C ASN A 589 -15.81 24.41 -6.43
N TYR A 590 -17.03 23.89 -6.42
CA TYR A 590 -18.22 24.68 -6.69
C TYR A 590 -19.21 24.47 -5.55
N PRO A 591 -19.17 25.33 -4.50
CA PRO A 591 -20.12 25.23 -3.39
C PRO A 591 -21.56 25.31 -3.88
N VAL A 592 -22.39 24.39 -3.41
CA VAL A 592 -23.82 24.33 -3.75
C VAL A 592 -24.66 24.46 -2.50
N GLU A 593 -25.77 25.13 -2.63
CA GLU A 593 -26.80 25.17 -1.61
C GLU A 593 -27.58 23.84 -1.61
N THR A 594 -27.77 23.26 -0.47
CA THR A 594 -28.53 22.01 -0.30
C THR A 594 -29.47 22.15 0.91
N PRO A 595 -30.49 21.30 1.07
CA PRO A 595 -31.37 21.35 2.25
C PRO A 595 -30.61 21.21 3.60
N TRP A 596 -29.35 20.75 3.57
CA TRP A 596 -28.52 20.55 4.75
C TRP A 596 -27.39 21.58 4.89
N VAL A 597 -27.07 22.33 3.83
CA VAL A 597 -26.03 23.35 3.81
C VAL A 597 -26.65 24.65 3.33
N ASP A 598 -26.87 25.53 4.26
CA ASP A 598 -27.35 26.89 4.02
C ASP A 598 -26.16 27.77 3.64
N ARG A 599 -26.24 28.44 2.46
CA ARG A 599 -25.18 29.28 1.90
C ARG A 599 -25.74 30.62 1.45
N PRO A 600 -26.24 31.42 2.40
CA PRO A 600 -26.81 32.75 2.08
C PRO A 600 -25.77 33.67 1.43
N ASP A 601 -24.49 33.47 1.70
CA ASP A 601 -23.36 34.17 1.09
C ASP A 601 -23.22 33.97 -0.43
N LEU A 602 -23.88 32.97 -0.98
CA LEU A 602 -23.85 32.64 -2.41
C LEU A 602 -25.15 32.99 -3.15
N ALA A 603 -26.21 33.30 -2.45
CA ALA A 603 -27.57 33.45 -3.04
C ALA A 603 -27.59 34.48 -4.18
N ASP A 604 -26.99 35.64 -3.97
CA ASP A 604 -26.98 36.75 -4.92
C ASP A 604 -25.73 36.77 -5.83
N LYS A 605 -24.81 35.82 -5.71
CA LYS A 605 -23.60 35.74 -6.53
C LYS A 605 -23.85 35.08 -7.86
N PRO A 606 -23.33 35.66 -8.98
CA PRO A 606 -23.32 34.99 -10.27
C PRO A 606 -22.63 33.62 -10.18
N PRO A 607 -23.03 32.62 -11.00
CA PRO A 607 -22.40 31.28 -10.96
C PRO A 607 -20.87 31.27 -11.08
N ALA A 608 -20.29 32.19 -11.88
CA ALA A 608 -18.85 32.31 -12.05
C ALA A 608 -18.12 32.75 -10.75
N ASP A 609 -18.76 33.59 -9.95
CA ASP A 609 -18.21 34.14 -8.72
C ASP A 609 -18.38 33.17 -7.50
N ARG A 610 -19.07 32.04 -7.70
CA ARG A 610 -19.20 30.98 -6.67
C ARG A 610 -18.07 29.99 -6.67
N VAL A 611 -17.22 30.03 -7.70
CA VAL A 611 -16.09 29.10 -7.85
C VAL A 611 -15.05 29.37 -6.79
N GLU A 612 -14.69 28.34 -6.02
CA GLU A 612 -13.54 28.33 -5.15
C GLU A 612 -12.37 27.66 -5.85
N GLY A 613 -11.16 28.13 -5.57
CA GLY A 613 -9.99 27.56 -6.21
C GLY A 613 -8.73 27.70 -5.36
N ARG A 614 -7.84 26.72 -5.51
CA ARG A 614 -6.50 26.77 -4.95
C ARG A 614 -5.50 26.28 -5.99
N ALA A 615 -4.53 27.12 -6.29
CA ALA A 615 -3.38 26.76 -7.12
C ALA A 615 -2.11 26.83 -6.27
N GLU A 616 -1.28 25.82 -6.37
CA GLU A 616 -0.04 25.70 -5.61
C GLU A 616 1.07 25.25 -6.54
N VAL A 617 2.21 25.93 -6.50
CA VAL A 617 3.45 25.51 -7.17
C VAL A 617 4.56 25.48 -6.13
N GLY A 618 5.27 24.37 -6.05
CA GLY A 618 6.28 24.18 -5.03
C GLY A 618 7.53 23.49 -5.53
N LEU A 619 8.62 23.77 -4.87
CA LEU A 619 9.91 23.12 -5.01
C LEU A 619 10.24 22.40 -3.71
N ARG A 620 10.73 21.18 -3.81
CA ARG A 620 11.17 20.39 -2.65
C ARG A 620 12.52 19.76 -2.93
N THR A 621 13.44 19.89 -1.99
CA THR A 621 14.70 19.13 -1.99
C THR A 621 14.72 18.12 -0.85
N PRO A 622 15.01 16.84 -1.10
CA PRO A 622 15.04 15.82 -0.04
C PRO A 622 16.25 15.97 0.89
N ASN A 623 17.26 16.68 0.47
CA ASN A 623 18.47 16.93 1.29
C ASN A 623 19.01 18.34 1.04
N LEU A 624 19.12 19.12 2.11
CA LEU A 624 19.69 20.47 2.08
C LEU A 624 21.21 20.50 2.06
N GLY A 625 21.92 19.38 2.26
CA GLY A 625 23.36 19.20 2.08
C GLY A 625 24.32 20.08 2.92
N PHE A 626 23.89 21.28 3.29
CA PHE A 626 24.68 22.22 4.10
C PHE A 626 24.43 22.09 5.61
N LEU A 627 23.44 21.29 6.01
CA LEU A 627 23.16 21.02 7.42
C LEU A 627 23.88 19.74 7.87
N PRO A 628 24.36 19.69 9.13
CA PRO A 628 25.09 18.52 9.65
C PRO A 628 24.17 17.30 9.93
N PHE A 629 22.90 17.40 9.69
CA PHE A 629 21.88 16.37 9.88
C PHE A 629 20.96 16.31 8.66
N PRO A 630 20.29 15.17 8.40
CA PRO A 630 19.39 15.03 7.27
C PRO A 630 18.18 15.96 7.42
N ALA A 631 18.05 16.91 6.51
CA ALA A 631 16.94 17.87 6.46
C ALA A 631 16.45 18.02 5.02
N SER A 632 15.15 18.12 4.84
CA SER A 632 14.52 18.45 3.56
C SER A 632 14.07 19.91 3.55
N GLY A 633 14.15 20.55 2.39
CA GLY A 633 13.69 21.92 2.18
C GLY A 633 12.48 21.96 1.26
N ARG A 634 11.60 22.94 1.46
CA ARG A 634 10.48 23.22 0.58
C ARG A 634 10.24 24.71 0.43
N ALA A 635 9.76 25.10 -0.76
CA ALA A 635 9.33 26.45 -1.05
C ALA A 635 8.10 26.38 -1.94
N ASN A 636 6.97 26.93 -1.49
CA ASN A 636 5.69 26.87 -2.19
C ASN A 636 5.14 28.28 -2.39
N VAL A 637 4.50 28.50 -3.53
CA VAL A 637 3.66 29.67 -3.81
C VAL A 637 2.23 29.19 -3.99
N ILE A 638 1.29 29.82 -3.29
CA ILE A 638 -0.11 29.41 -3.24
C ILE A 638 -0.98 30.63 -3.57
N GLY A 639 -1.91 30.40 -4.48
CA GLY A 639 -3.03 31.32 -4.73
C GLY A 639 -4.33 30.62 -4.34
N GLU A 640 -5.20 31.30 -3.59
CA GLU A 640 -6.43 30.72 -3.08
C GLU A 640 -7.60 31.70 -3.14
N ILE A 641 -8.77 31.22 -3.54
CA ILE A 641 -10.05 31.90 -3.50
C ILE A 641 -11.03 31.03 -2.73
N LEU A 642 -11.56 31.53 -1.65
CA LEU A 642 -12.50 30.84 -0.76
C LEU A 642 -13.73 31.69 -0.50
N HIS A 643 -14.88 31.05 -0.39
CA HIS A 643 -16.11 31.62 0.09
C HIS A 643 -16.52 30.91 1.38
N ARG A 644 -16.56 31.66 2.44
CA ARG A 644 -17.05 31.21 3.75
C ARG A 644 -18.33 31.97 4.09
N LYS A 645 -19.14 31.43 4.96
CA LYS A 645 -20.40 32.08 5.35
C LYS A 645 -20.18 33.50 5.89
N ALA A 646 -19.10 33.74 6.63
CA ALA A 646 -18.76 35.01 7.24
C ALA A 646 -17.94 35.93 6.32
N TYR A 647 -17.16 35.41 5.38
CA TYR A 647 -16.22 36.19 4.56
C TYR A 647 -15.85 35.50 3.26
N ALA A 648 -15.45 36.28 2.29
CA ALA A 648 -14.72 35.84 1.10
C ALA A 648 -13.24 36.15 1.26
N LEU A 649 -12.38 35.23 0.86
CA LEU A 649 -10.93 35.36 0.98
C LEU A 649 -10.27 35.19 -0.38
N ARG A 650 -9.40 36.13 -0.75
CA ARG A 650 -8.43 35.96 -1.84
C ARG A 650 -7.05 36.05 -1.24
N ARG A 651 -6.30 34.97 -1.30
CA ARG A 651 -4.98 34.84 -0.70
C ARG A 651 -3.91 34.57 -1.72
N ALA A 652 -2.78 35.24 -1.57
CA ALA A 652 -1.53 34.86 -2.20
C ALA A 652 -0.48 34.67 -1.10
N SER A 653 0.15 33.48 -1.04
CA SER A 653 1.17 33.21 -0.03
C SER A 653 2.40 32.54 -0.60
N ALA A 654 3.56 32.85 -0.02
CA ALA A 654 4.83 32.19 -0.26
C ALA A 654 5.32 31.56 1.05
N ILE A 655 5.59 30.26 1.01
CA ILE A 655 6.00 29.47 2.16
C ILE A 655 7.39 28.90 1.90
N ALA A 656 8.33 29.10 2.82
CA ALA A 656 9.61 28.40 2.85
C ALA A 656 9.70 27.57 4.13
N GLY A 657 10.19 26.35 4.05
CA GLY A 657 10.23 25.46 5.21
C GLY A 657 11.37 24.46 5.17
N VAL A 658 11.77 24.05 6.37
CA VAL A 658 12.75 23.00 6.60
C VAL A 658 12.12 21.94 7.50
N ASP A 659 12.20 20.68 7.05
CA ASP A 659 11.69 19.53 7.80
C ASP A 659 12.87 18.63 8.19
N VAL A 660 12.94 18.24 9.47
CA VAL A 660 14.00 17.41 10.04
C VAL A 660 13.40 16.18 10.69
N GLY A 661 13.79 14.98 10.23
CA GLY A 661 13.51 13.73 10.90
C GLY A 661 14.57 13.44 11.97
N LEU A 662 14.25 13.69 13.24
CA LEU A 662 15.18 13.41 14.35
C LEU A 662 15.31 11.90 14.60
N THR A 663 14.22 11.17 14.45
CA THR A 663 14.17 9.70 14.47
C THR A 663 13.16 9.21 13.43
N SER A 664 12.98 7.90 13.28
CA SER A 664 11.92 7.33 12.43
C SER A 664 10.51 7.69 12.90
N ARG A 665 10.34 8.19 14.13
CA ARG A 665 9.06 8.48 14.77
C ARG A 665 8.88 9.93 15.22
N LEU A 666 9.98 10.68 15.31
CA LEU A 666 9.99 12.08 15.77
C LEU A 666 10.47 12.98 14.62
N SER A 667 9.65 13.95 14.25
CA SER A 667 9.98 14.96 13.26
C SER A 667 9.69 16.38 13.78
N THR A 668 10.46 17.32 13.29
CA THR A 668 10.25 18.77 13.56
C THR A 668 10.28 19.52 12.25
N SER A 669 9.55 20.62 12.17
CA SER A 669 9.61 21.53 11.04
C SER A 669 9.64 22.98 11.47
N LEU A 670 10.28 23.81 10.66
CA LEU A 670 10.26 25.27 10.77
C LEU A 670 9.78 25.83 9.44
N GLN A 671 8.69 26.61 9.46
CA GLN A 671 8.12 27.23 8.29
C GLN A 671 8.10 28.76 8.47
N TYR A 672 8.42 29.46 7.40
CA TYR A 672 8.20 30.89 7.26
C TYR A 672 7.18 31.11 6.15
N GLU A 673 6.15 31.90 6.42
CA GLU A 673 5.08 32.23 5.50
C GLU A 673 4.98 33.74 5.35
N LEU A 674 4.91 34.19 4.10
CA LEU A 674 4.55 35.57 3.74
C LEU A 674 3.23 35.48 2.97
N GLU A 675 2.20 36.18 3.44
CA GLU A 675 0.90 36.15 2.80
C GLU A 675 0.32 37.56 2.62
N VAL A 676 -0.48 37.69 1.56
CA VAL A 676 -1.33 38.85 1.29
C VAL A 676 -2.75 38.33 1.19
N ASP A 677 -3.58 38.75 2.11
CA ASP A 677 -4.98 38.39 2.18
C ASP A 677 -5.84 39.60 1.82
N ARG A 678 -6.82 39.41 0.94
CA ARG A 678 -7.94 40.32 0.78
C ARG A 678 -9.16 39.62 1.37
N ILE A 679 -9.72 40.23 2.39
CA ILE A 679 -10.88 39.74 3.13
C ILE A 679 -12.05 40.67 2.79
N ASP A 680 -13.08 40.16 2.16
CA ASP A 680 -14.30 40.88 1.85
C ASP A 680 -15.43 40.23 2.71
N ARG A 681 -16.24 41.04 3.33
CA ARG A 681 -17.35 40.60 4.17
C ARG A 681 -18.50 40.09 3.31
N THR A 682 -19.25 39.13 3.82
CA THR A 682 -20.46 38.61 3.13
C THR A 682 -21.71 39.27 3.70
N ASP A 683 -22.78 39.39 2.89
CA ASP A 683 -24.06 39.93 3.31
C ASP A 683 -24.77 39.12 4.40
N ALA A 684 -24.36 37.86 4.58
CA ALA A 684 -24.80 37.00 5.66
C ALA A 684 -24.44 37.55 7.06
N VAL A 685 -23.45 38.43 7.16
CA VAL A 685 -23.01 39.07 8.41
C VAL A 685 -23.54 40.53 8.49
N GLY A 686 -24.31 40.96 7.48
CA GLY A 686 -24.81 42.37 7.34
C GLY A 686 -25.70 42.90 8.46
N PHE A 687 -26.20 42.07 9.33
CA PHE A 687 -26.96 42.43 10.49
C PHE A 687 -26.13 42.77 11.74
N LEU A 688 -24.80 42.73 11.69
CA LEU A 688 -23.95 43.21 12.77
C LEU A 688 -23.87 44.75 12.79
N THR A 689 -24.01 45.35 13.95
CA THR A 689 -23.80 46.79 14.13
C THR A 689 -22.31 47.14 14.13
N GLN A 690 -21.96 48.43 13.95
CA GLN A 690 -20.58 48.87 13.98
C GLN A 690 -19.93 48.58 15.37
N ALA A 691 -20.68 48.70 16.45
CA ALA A 691 -20.19 48.37 17.79
C ALA A 691 -19.96 46.86 17.98
N ASP A 692 -20.77 46.01 17.32
CA ASP A 692 -20.55 44.55 17.32
C ASP A 692 -19.31 44.16 16.53
N LEU A 693 -19.06 44.82 15.38
CA LEU A 693 -17.86 44.61 14.58
C LEU A 693 -16.59 44.97 15.35
N GLU A 694 -16.58 46.09 16.05
CA GLU A 694 -15.45 46.52 16.90
C GLU A 694 -15.21 45.50 18.04
N ARG A 695 -16.29 45.01 18.64
CA ARG A 695 -16.24 44.00 19.73
C ARG A 695 -15.79 42.63 19.20
N LEU A 696 -16.27 42.23 18.02
CA LEU A 696 -15.90 40.97 17.38
C LEU A 696 -14.57 41.04 16.65
N ARG A 697 -13.95 42.21 16.56
CA ARG A 697 -12.65 42.45 15.88
C ARG A 697 -12.67 41.95 14.44
N PHE A 698 -13.73 42.30 13.71
CA PHE A 698 -13.91 41.93 12.32
C PHE A 698 -13.48 43.08 11.41
N ASP A 699 -12.42 42.89 10.65
CA ASP A 699 -11.92 43.89 9.72
C ASP A 699 -11.95 43.38 8.26
N GLU A 700 -12.35 44.27 7.35
CA GLU A 700 -12.30 44.08 5.93
C GLU A 700 -11.06 44.71 5.32
N GLY A 701 -10.62 44.25 4.17
CA GLY A 701 -9.59 44.85 3.37
C GLY A 701 -8.38 43.99 3.13
N ILE A 702 -7.29 44.63 2.81
CA ILE A 702 -6.03 43.98 2.50
C ILE A 702 -5.16 43.89 3.75
N THR A 703 -4.64 42.74 4.04
CA THR A 703 -3.64 42.52 5.09
C THR A 703 -2.44 41.78 4.53
N THR A 704 -1.27 42.24 4.92
CA THR A 704 0.00 41.59 4.60
C THR A 704 0.63 41.08 5.89
N LEU A 705 0.81 39.75 5.99
CA LEU A 705 1.33 39.10 7.18
C LEU A 705 2.57 38.30 6.87
N HIS A 706 3.45 38.23 7.86
CA HIS A 706 4.47 37.19 7.91
C HIS A 706 4.27 36.33 9.17
N ALA A 707 4.55 35.06 9.03
CA ALA A 707 4.40 34.09 10.11
C ALA A 707 5.59 33.15 10.18
N LEU A 708 6.01 32.84 11.40
CA LEU A 708 7.03 31.81 11.68
C LEU A 708 6.36 30.70 12.48
N ARG A 709 6.46 29.44 11.97
CA ARG A 709 5.75 28.30 12.54
C ARG A 709 6.69 27.13 12.79
N PRO A 710 7.33 27.00 13.97
CA PRO A 710 7.92 25.76 14.41
C PRO A 710 6.83 24.74 14.77
N SER A 711 7.05 23.47 14.45
CA SER A 711 6.18 22.36 14.82
C SER A 711 6.96 21.11 15.15
N ILE A 712 6.37 20.24 15.95
CA ILE A 712 6.90 18.94 16.34
C ILE A 712 5.81 17.88 16.20
N SER A 713 6.17 16.70 15.71
CA SER A 713 5.25 15.57 15.54
C SER A 713 5.90 14.27 15.98
N ILE A 714 5.14 13.45 16.70
CA ILE A 714 5.55 12.12 17.15
C ILE A 714 4.51 11.11 16.65
N ASP A 715 4.97 10.07 15.94
CA ASP A 715 4.08 9.07 15.33
C ASP A 715 4.49 7.64 15.73
N TYR A 716 3.63 6.99 16.52
CA TYR A 716 3.75 5.60 16.96
C TYR A 716 2.61 4.72 16.42
N ARG A 717 1.89 5.20 15.40
CA ARG A 717 0.81 4.43 14.76
C ARG A 717 1.39 3.29 13.92
N ASP A 718 0.69 2.17 13.88
CA ASP A 718 0.99 1.03 13.00
C ASP A 718 0.84 1.39 11.52
N ASN A 719 -0.15 2.23 11.18
CA ASN A 719 -0.41 2.75 9.85
C ASN A 719 -0.87 4.20 9.94
N SER A 720 -0.21 5.12 9.25
CA SER A 720 -0.55 6.55 9.30
C SER A 720 -1.87 6.88 8.60
N ALA A 721 -2.26 6.12 7.55
CA ALA A 721 -3.48 6.36 6.77
C ALA A 721 -4.71 5.70 7.41
N HIS A 722 -4.57 4.49 7.96
CA HIS A 722 -5.65 3.72 8.57
C HIS A 722 -5.15 3.03 9.85
N PRO A 723 -5.01 3.78 10.95
CA PRO A 723 -4.43 3.26 12.18
C PRO A 723 -5.38 2.33 12.92
N HIS A 724 -4.85 1.18 13.36
CA HIS A 724 -5.53 0.23 14.24
C HIS A 724 -4.96 0.24 15.64
N SER A 725 -3.68 0.62 15.80
CA SER A 725 -3.00 0.66 17.09
C SER A 725 -1.98 1.79 17.16
N GLY A 726 -1.61 2.16 18.40
CA GLY A 726 -0.61 3.19 18.64
C GLY A 726 -1.18 4.59 18.86
N TRP A 727 -0.34 5.61 18.79
CA TRP A 727 -0.73 7.00 19.03
C TRP A 727 0.08 7.98 18.19
N PHE A 728 -0.48 9.16 18.02
CA PHE A 728 0.11 10.29 17.31
C PHE A 728 -0.08 11.56 18.11
N ALA A 729 0.94 12.42 18.16
CA ALA A 729 0.83 13.74 18.76
C ALA A 729 1.55 14.78 17.91
N THR A 730 0.98 15.97 17.83
CA THR A 730 1.60 17.11 17.14
C THR A 730 1.32 18.39 17.91
N GLY A 731 2.32 19.31 17.87
CA GLY A 731 2.21 20.65 18.42
C GLY A 731 2.82 21.66 17.48
N ALA A 732 2.20 22.81 17.33
CA ALA A 732 2.69 23.90 16.52
C ALA A 732 2.52 25.23 17.29
N LEU A 733 3.53 26.07 17.20
CA LEU A 733 3.52 27.44 17.64
C LEU A 733 3.64 28.34 16.40
N GLU A 734 2.79 29.35 16.30
CA GLU A 734 2.83 30.29 15.19
C GLU A 734 2.97 31.70 15.74
N TYR A 735 4.03 32.38 15.38
CA TYR A 735 4.17 33.81 15.55
C TYR A 735 3.77 34.51 14.26
N ALA A 736 2.76 35.36 14.27
CA ALA A 736 2.28 36.09 13.12
C ALA A 736 2.22 37.58 13.38
N ARG A 737 2.74 38.40 12.43
CA ARG A 737 2.74 39.85 12.52
C ARG A 737 2.42 40.48 11.17
N SER A 738 1.60 41.54 11.18
CA SER A 738 1.29 42.34 10.01
C SER A 738 2.49 43.27 9.63
N LEU A 739 2.66 43.42 8.32
CA LEU A 739 3.69 44.28 7.73
C LEU A 739 3.08 45.64 7.31
N GLY A 740 3.77 46.73 7.61
CA GLY A 740 3.45 48.04 7.11
C GLY A 740 2.20 48.70 7.66
N VAL A 741 1.93 48.53 8.95
CA VAL A 741 0.78 49.14 9.70
C VAL A 741 0.93 50.64 9.88
N GLU A 742 1.75 51.34 9.19
CA GLU A 742 1.78 52.78 9.26
C GLU A 742 0.76 53.39 8.30
N ARG A 743 0.10 54.49 8.74
CA ARG A 743 -0.85 55.26 7.95
C ARG A 743 -0.35 55.41 6.53
N PRO A 744 -1.17 55.12 5.50
CA PRO A 744 -0.76 55.40 4.13
C PRO A 744 -0.22 56.81 4.06
N GLY A 745 1.05 56.97 3.57
CA GLY A 745 1.54 58.28 3.29
C GLY A 745 0.56 59.02 2.36
N PRO A 746 0.61 60.36 2.28
CA PRO A 746 -0.36 61.10 1.48
C PRO A 746 -0.47 60.60 0.03
N ASP A 747 0.43 59.77 -0.44
CA ASP A 747 0.52 59.25 -1.81
C ASP A 747 0.00 57.83 -2.01
N GLY A 748 -0.48 57.13 -0.97
CA GLY A 748 -1.04 55.76 -1.06
C GLY A 748 -0.09 54.64 -1.55
N ARG A 749 1.24 54.93 -1.55
CA ARG A 749 2.24 53.97 -2.07
C ARG A 749 2.58 52.87 -1.06
N PRO A 750 2.72 51.60 -1.53
CA PRO A 750 3.10 50.51 -0.66
C PRO A 750 4.52 50.66 -0.07
N LEU A 751 4.70 50.27 1.18
CA LEU A 751 5.89 50.52 2.01
C LEU A 751 7.18 49.87 1.47
N LEU A 752 7.10 48.83 0.65
CA LEU A 752 8.21 48.11 0.02
C LEU A 752 8.15 48.14 -1.51
N GLY A 753 7.29 48.97 -2.10
CA GLY A 753 7.13 49.09 -3.56
C GLY A 753 6.56 47.84 -4.24
N LEU A 754 6.51 46.68 -3.58
CA LEU A 754 6.09 45.40 -4.10
C LEU A 754 4.87 44.77 -3.38
N LEU A 755 4.67 45.04 -2.09
CA LEU A 755 3.57 44.48 -1.29
C LEU A 755 2.69 45.61 -0.72
N PRO A 756 1.36 45.41 -0.69
CA PRO A 756 0.44 46.38 -0.10
C PRO A 756 0.65 46.44 1.43
N ALA A 757 0.46 47.65 2.00
CA ALA A 757 0.45 47.82 3.43
C ALA A 757 -0.78 47.15 4.05
N SER A 758 -0.62 46.60 5.26
CA SER A 758 -1.74 45.99 5.99
C SER A 758 -2.65 47.06 6.56
N GLY A 759 -3.96 46.95 6.31
CA GLY A 759 -4.99 47.76 6.95
C GLY A 759 -5.28 47.32 8.40
N ILE A 760 -4.89 46.10 8.76
CA ILE A 760 -5.15 45.46 10.04
C ILE A 760 -3.86 45.25 10.80
N HIS A 761 -3.83 45.65 12.08
CA HIS A 761 -2.67 45.40 12.95
C HIS A 761 -2.81 44.03 13.63
N THR A 762 -2.00 43.08 13.19
CA THR A 762 -1.88 41.76 13.82
C THR A 762 -0.48 41.58 14.40
N ASN A 763 -0.40 41.14 15.66
CA ASN A 763 0.81 40.75 16.35
C ASN A 763 0.48 39.70 17.39
N MET A 764 0.57 38.42 17.05
CA MET A 764 0.04 37.34 17.86
C MET A 764 0.93 36.12 17.91
N LEU A 765 0.74 35.32 18.96
CA LEU A 765 1.25 33.99 19.11
C LEU A 765 0.07 33.02 19.14
N LYS A 766 0.05 32.02 18.24
CA LYS A 766 -0.99 30.99 18.18
C LYS A 766 -0.39 29.63 18.51
N LEU A 767 -0.91 29.01 19.56
CA LEU A 767 -0.57 27.65 19.99
C LEU A 767 -1.64 26.69 19.52
N SER A 768 -1.26 25.56 18.95
CA SER A 768 -2.15 24.47 18.62
C SER A 768 -1.52 23.12 18.94
N ALA A 769 -2.29 22.20 19.52
CA ALA A 769 -1.85 20.84 19.81
C ALA A 769 -2.95 19.84 19.49
N ALA A 770 -2.54 18.65 19.04
CA ALA A 770 -3.44 17.54 18.79
C ALA A 770 -2.78 16.22 19.19
N GLY A 771 -3.57 15.35 19.84
CA GLY A 771 -3.17 13.98 20.15
C GLY A 771 -4.26 13.00 19.72
N SER A 772 -3.88 11.81 19.26
CA SER A 772 -4.82 10.74 18.91
C SER A 772 -4.24 9.40 19.33
N GLY A 773 -5.07 8.52 19.91
CA GLY A 773 -4.73 7.17 20.32
C GLY A 773 -5.68 6.14 19.71
N TYR A 774 -5.18 4.96 19.39
CA TYR A 774 -5.91 3.87 18.75
C TYR A 774 -5.71 2.58 19.51
N LEU A 775 -6.81 2.00 20.00
CA LEU A 775 -6.83 0.83 20.84
C LEU A 775 -7.60 -0.30 20.12
N PRO A 776 -6.95 -1.39 19.74
CA PRO A 776 -7.64 -2.55 19.18
C PRO A 776 -8.42 -3.28 20.29
N ILE A 777 -9.71 -3.56 20.04
CA ILE A 777 -10.61 -4.24 21.00
C ILE A 777 -11.10 -5.60 20.52
N GLY A 778 -10.32 -6.30 19.70
CA GLY A 778 -10.62 -7.62 19.16
C GLY A 778 -11.48 -7.57 17.89
N ARG A 779 -11.51 -8.70 17.16
CA ARG A 779 -12.22 -8.86 15.87
C ARG A 779 -11.99 -7.76 14.83
N GLY A 780 -10.85 -7.04 14.91
CA GLY A 780 -10.51 -5.94 14.02
C GLY A 780 -11.18 -4.61 14.34
N SER A 781 -11.92 -4.51 15.45
CA SER A 781 -12.53 -3.26 15.93
C SER A 781 -11.50 -2.38 16.62
N VAL A 782 -11.66 -1.04 16.51
CA VAL A 782 -10.73 -0.05 17.05
C VAL A 782 -11.51 1.04 17.81
N VAL A 783 -11.04 1.41 19.00
CA VAL A 783 -11.44 2.65 19.66
C VAL A 783 -10.41 3.71 19.32
N ALA A 784 -10.84 4.77 18.65
CA ALA A 784 -10.04 5.94 18.33
C ALA A 784 -10.42 7.09 19.26
N LEU A 785 -9.44 7.64 19.96
CA LEU A 785 -9.58 8.80 20.85
C LEU A 785 -8.76 9.95 20.28
N SER A 786 -9.28 11.17 20.30
CA SER A 786 -8.53 12.36 19.85
C SER A 786 -8.84 13.55 20.77
N LEU A 787 -7.80 14.29 21.11
CA LEU A 787 -7.89 15.55 21.84
C LEU A 787 -7.16 16.62 21.04
N ARG A 788 -7.84 17.75 20.78
CA ARG A 788 -7.28 18.90 20.06
C ARG A 788 -7.60 20.17 20.84
N GLY A 789 -6.66 21.10 20.83
CA GLY A 789 -6.88 22.40 21.47
C GLY A 789 -5.96 23.45 20.88
N GLY A 790 -6.35 24.70 21.03
CA GLY A 790 -5.55 25.81 20.58
C GLY A 790 -5.98 27.11 21.21
N ARG A 791 -5.04 28.06 21.25
CA ARG A 791 -5.25 29.39 21.79
C ARG A 791 -4.40 30.43 21.08
N VAL A 792 -5.00 31.59 20.83
CA VAL A 792 -4.34 32.79 20.33
C VAL A 792 -3.99 33.70 21.52
N PHE A 793 -2.79 34.24 21.51
CA PHE A 793 -2.28 35.21 22.47
C PHE A 793 -1.95 36.48 21.73
N PRO A 794 -2.75 37.56 21.80
CA PRO A 794 -2.36 38.87 21.30
C PRO A 794 -1.14 39.36 22.06
N LEU A 795 -0.11 39.83 21.38
CA LEU A 795 1.16 40.28 22.01
C LEU A 795 1.17 41.77 22.33
N ASP A 796 0.20 42.51 21.84
CA ASP A 796 -0.05 43.88 22.22
C ASP A 796 -1.57 44.22 22.24
N PRO A 797 -1.98 45.31 22.94
CA PRO A 797 -3.41 45.61 23.10
C PRO A 797 -4.13 46.03 21.81
N ARG A 798 -3.39 46.40 20.75
CA ARG A 798 -3.96 46.76 19.44
C ARG A 798 -4.03 45.59 18.47
N SER A 799 -3.45 44.47 18.86
CA SER A 799 -3.43 43.29 18.02
C SER A 799 -4.82 42.76 17.77
N GLN A 800 -5.15 42.53 16.53
CA GLN A 800 -6.40 41.91 16.07
C GLN A 800 -6.09 40.62 15.34
N THR A 801 -6.86 39.56 15.57
CA THR A 801 -6.72 38.30 14.88
C THR A 801 -7.64 38.32 13.64
N ILE A 802 -7.05 38.34 12.44
CA ILE A 802 -7.84 38.23 11.22
C ILE A 802 -8.64 36.94 11.19
N ILE A 803 -9.86 36.96 10.63
CA ILE A 803 -10.79 35.82 10.64
C ILE A 803 -10.13 34.53 10.08
N PRO A 804 -9.41 34.49 8.98
CA PRO A 804 -8.77 33.28 8.46
C PRO A 804 -7.75 32.63 9.42
N ARG A 805 -7.28 33.36 10.44
CA ARG A 805 -6.36 32.87 11.48
C ARG A 805 -7.06 32.44 12.77
N ARG A 806 -8.36 32.63 12.91
CA ARG A 806 -9.14 32.12 14.03
C ARG A 806 -9.34 30.62 13.92
N PHE A 807 -9.84 30.03 15.00
CA PHE A 807 -10.26 28.62 15.03
C PHE A 807 -11.74 28.53 14.67
N PHE A 808 -12.10 27.48 13.92
CA PHE A 808 -13.49 27.14 13.57
C PHE A 808 -13.79 25.71 13.98
N LEU A 809 -14.99 25.48 14.48
CA LEU A 809 -15.55 24.18 14.77
C LEU A 809 -16.88 23.97 14.04
N GLY A 810 -17.24 22.72 13.83
CA GLY A 810 -18.35 22.26 13.02
C GLY A 810 -17.86 21.49 11.80
N GLY A 811 -18.65 20.54 11.32
CA GLY A 811 -18.35 19.75 10.14
C GLY A 811 -17.76 18.37 10.44
N ALA A 812 -17.53 17.61 9.38
CA ALA A 812 -17.11 16.21 9.41
C ALA A 812 -15.78 15.99 10.18
N SER A 813 -14.89 16.96 10.16
CA SER A 813 -13.55 16.85 10.78
C SER A 813 -13.50 17.24 12.25
N SER A 814 -14.53 17.92 12.77
CA SER A 814 -14.56 18.45 14.13
C SER A 814 -15.84 18.05 14.88
N MET A 815 -16.79 18.96 15.09
CA MET A 815 -18.05 18.75 15.77
C MET A 815 -19.13 18.31 14.78
N ARG A 816 -19.37 17.01 14.63
CA ARG A 816 -20.21 16.44 13.55
C ARG A 816 -21.73 16.68 13.72
N GLY A 817 -22.17 17.20 14.85
CA GLY A 817 -23.57 17.66 15.04
C GLY A 817 -23.87 19.03 14.44
N TYR A 818 -22.85 19.75 13.94
CA TYR A 818 -22.93 21.05 13.28
C TYR A 818 -22.54 20.93 11.82
N GLY A 819 -23.04 21.82 10.97
CA GLY A 819 -22.52 22.00 9.62
C GLY A 819 -21.10 22.56 9.62
N GLU A 820 -20.50 22.67 8.43
CA GLU A 820 -19.11 23.15 8.30
C GLU A 820 -18.98 24.58 8.83
N GLU A 821 -18.05 24.79 9.78
CA GLU A 821 -17.76 26.07 10.43
C GLU A 821 -18.97 26.77 11.07
N GLU A 822 -20.02 26.01 11.46
CA GLU A 822 -21.27 26.60 11.99
C GLU A 822 -21.25 26.86 13.50
N MET A 823 -20.30 26.32 14.24
CA MET A 823 -20.30 26.48 15.69
C MET A 823 -19.94 27.91 16.09
N ILE A 824 -20.83 28.56 16.83
CA ILE A 824 -20.64 29.94 17.31
C ILE A 824 -19.86 29.90 18.61
N PRO A 825 -18.90 30.84 18.84
CA PRO A 825 -18.21 30.97 20.12
C PRO A 825 -19.19 31.15 21.27
N GLU A 826 -18.95 30.50 22.39
CA GLU A 826 -19.85 30.43 23.53
C GLU A 826 -20.19 31.83 24.11
N ASP A 827 -19.16 32.67 24.22
CA ASP A 827 -19.27 34.03 24.74
C ASP A 827 -20.03 35.00 23.81
N VAL A 828 -20.01 34.73 22.50
CA VAL A 828 -20.81 35.45 21.48
C VAL A 828 -22.25 34.93 21.48
N ARG A 829 -22.41 33.61 21.52
CA ARG A 829 -23.73 32.96 21.51
C ARG A 829 -24.63 33.42 22.63
N ASP A 830 -24.12 33.46 23.86
CA ASP A 830 -24.90 33.89 25.02
C ASP A 830 -25.47 35.29 24.86
N HIS A 831 -24.70 36.17 24.18
CA HIS A 831 -25.15 37.52 23.88
C HIS A 831 -26.24 37.52 22.79
N LEU A 832 -26.05 36.77 21.70
CA LEU A 832 -27.02 36.65 20.62
C LEU A 832 -28.33 36.02 21.11
N ALA A 833 -28.27 35.00 21.93
CA ALA A 833 -29.41 34.37 22.55
C ALA A 833 -30.22 35.35 23.44
N SER A 834 -29.49 36.19 24.19
CA SER A 834 -30.12 37.25 24.98
C SER A 834 -30.83 38.29 24.14
N GLU A 835 -30.21 38.76 23.05
CA GLU A 835 -30.82 39.70 22.09
C GLU A 835 -32.07 39.10 21.42
N ALA A 836 -31.97 37.85 20.94
CA ALA A 836 -33.09 37.15 20.33
C ALA A 836 -34.27 37.01 21.26
N ARG A 837 -34.05 36.58 22.50
CA ARG A 837 -35.09 36.48 23.53
C ARG A 837 -35.75 37.83 23.83
N HIS A 838 -34.93 38.92 23.90
CA HIS A 838 -35.46 40.25 24.10
C HIS A 838 -36.38 40.68 22.95
N CYS A 839 -35.96 40.47 21.71
CA CYS A 839 -36.78 40.79 20.53
C CYS A 839 -38.02 39.90 20.38
N ALA A 840 -37.94 38.62 20.72
CA ALA A 840 -39.07 37.68 20.68
C ALA A 840 -40.18 38.08 21.66
N SER A 841 -39.77 38.60 22.83
CA SER A 841 -40.74 39.04 23.85
C SER A 841 -41.37 40.41 23.54
N SER A 842 -40.74 41.27 22.73
CA SER A 842 -41.21 42.63 22.49
C SER A 842 -40.62 43.20 21.20
N PRO A 843 -41.15 42.83 20.00
CA PRO A 843 -40.63 43.23 18.71
C PRO A 843 -40.57 44.73 18.40
N THR A 844 -41.38 45.52 19.12
CA THR A 844 -41.55 46.97 18.91
C THR A 844 -40.90 47.84 20.00
N GLN A 845 -40.22 47.23 21.02
CA GLN A 845 -39.61 48.00 22.11
C GLN A 845 -38.23 48.60 21.73
N VAL A 846 -37.95 49.73 22.40
CA VAL A 846 -36.60 50.31 22.45
C VAL A 846 -35.60 49.28 23.02
N GLY A 847 -34.64 48.87 22.17
CA GLY A 847 -33.58 47.87 22.56
C GLY A 847 -33.61 46.57 21.78
N CYS A 848 -34.64 46.27 20.95
CA CYS A 848 -34.57 45.20 19.99
C CYS A 848 -33.66 45.60 18.83
N THR A 849 -32.59 44.85 18.65
CA THR A 849 -31.66 45.06 17.52
C THR A 849 -32.21 44.36 16.27
N GLU A 850 -31.92 44.91 15.08
CA GLU A 850 -32.26 44.26 13.83
C GLU A 850 -31.79 42.80 13.76
N ARG A 851 -30.58 42.55 14.28
CA ARG A 851 -30.01 41.22 14.40
C ARG A 851 -30.84 40.32 15.33
N GLY A 852 -31.15 40.78 16.52
CA GLY A 852 -31.97 40.04 17.47
C GLY A 852 -33.34 39.68 16.90
N ALA A 853 -33.95 40.59 16.16
CA ALA A 853 -35.22 40.35 15.48
C ALA A 853 -35.09 39.25 14.42
N ARG A 854 -34.10 39.29 13.54
CA ARG A 854 -33.85 38.27 12.51
C ARG A 854 -33.61 36.89 13.13
N ILE A 855 -32.84 36.80 14.24
CA ILE A 855 -32.62 35.53 14.94
C ILE A 855 -33.92 35.02 15.55
N ALA A 856 -34.74 35.91 16.15
CA ALA A 856 -36.03 35.55 16.70
C ALA A 856 -37.01 35.07 15.60
N ASP A 857 -36.88 35.56 14.40
CA ASP A 857 -37.64 35.13 13.21
C ASP A 857 -37.14 33.81 12.60
N GLY A 858 -36.11 33.15 13.17
CA GLY A 858 -35.61 31.85 12.78
C GLY A 858 -34.34 31.86 11.95
N GLU A 859 -33.72 33.03 11.70
CA GLU A 859 -32.43 33.12 11.00
C GLU A 859 -31.27 32.64 11.87
N ARG A 860 -30.32 31.92 11.26
CA ARG A 860 -29.13 31.40 11.95
C ARG A 860 -28.00 32.40 11.88
N PRO A 861 -27.40 32.79 13.00
CA PRO A 861 -26.22 33.61 12.99
C PRO A 861 -25.03 32.84 12.41
N VAL A 862 -24.13 33.57 11.77
CA VAL A 862 -22.94 33.00 11.11
C VAL A 862 -21.76 33.07 12.08
N SER A 863 -21.00 31.96 12.16
CA SER A 863 -19.79 31.90 12.99
C SER A 863 -18.64 32.66 12.35
N GLU A 864 -17.97 33.48 13.15
CA GLU A 864 -16.76 34.22 12.80
C GLU A 864 -15.50 33.59 13.38
N GLY A 865 -15.60 32.36 13.92
CA GLY A 865 -14.52 31.66 14.59
C GLY A 865 -14.20 32.23 15.98
N GLY A 866 -13.25 31.57 16.64
CA GLY A 866 -12.80 31.90 17.99
C GLY A 866 -11.28 31.94 18.12
N GLU A 867 -10.80 32.53 19.24
CA GLU A 867 -9.37 32.61 19.56
C GLU A 867 -8.92 31.47 20.50
N ALA A 868 -9.85 30.71 21.04
CA ALA A 868 -9.56 29.49 21.79
C ALA A 868 -10.56 28.38 21.46
N PHE A 869 -10.11 27.14 21.45
CA PHE A 869 -10.98 25.98 21.30
C PHE A 869 -10.45 24.76 22.06
N LEU A 870 -11.36 23.85 22.37
CA LEU A 870 -11.10 22.51 22.85
C LEU A 870 -12.03 21.53 22.14
N LEU A 871 -11.48 20.39 21.71
CA LEU A 871 -12.23 19.33 21.02
C LEU A 871 -11.71 17.97 21.44
N ALA A 872 -12.57 17.16 22.04
CA ALA A 872 -12.33 15.75 22.35
C ALA A 872 -13.26 14.88 21.49
N LYS A 873 -12.73 13.83 20.90
CA LYS A 873 -13.48 12.91 20.05
C LYS A 873 -13.23 11.48 20.49
N ALA A 874 -14.27 10.67 20.52
CA ALA A 874 -14.21 9.23 20.72
C ALA A 874 -15.00 8.53 19.61
N GLU A 875 -14.40 7.54 18.97
CA GLU A 875 -15.03 6.80 17.89
C GLU A 875 -14.73 5.31 18.00
N LEU A 876 -15.78 4.49 18.02
CA LEU A 876 -15.70 3.04 17.89
C LEU A 876 -15.85 2.67 16.41
N ARG A 877 -14.83 2.09 15.81
CA ARG A 877 -14.83 1.58 14.43
C ARG A 877 -14.98 0.07 14.44
N VAL A 878 -15.96 -0.43 13.68
CA VAL A 878 -16.27 -1.85 13.60
C VAL A 878 -16.25 -2.26 12.12
N PRO A 879 -15.37 -3.18 11.70
CA PRO A 879 -15.36 -3.69 10.33
C PRO A 879 -16.60 -4.58 10.11
N VAL A 880 -17.48 -4.15 9.20
CA VAL A 880 -18.67 -4.90 8.81
C VAL A 880 -18.35 -5.86 7.65
N ARG A 881 -17.51 -5.40 6.72
CA ARG A 881 -16.98 -6.16 5.57
C ARG A 881 -15.57 -5.69 5.25
N ARG A 882 -14.86 -6.39 4.34
CA ARG A 882 -13.51 -5.99 3.91
C ARG A 882 -13.38 -4.54 3.41
N THR A 883 -14.46 -3.98 2.89
CA THR A 883 -14.50 -2.63 2.28
C THR A 883 -15.47 -1.69 2.97
N LEU A 884 -16.10 -2.11 4.08
CA LEU A 884 -17.11 -1.35 4.78
C LEU A 884 -16.85 -1.35 6.28
N GLU A 885 -16.75 -0.18 6.87
CA GLU A 885 -16.66 0.03 8.31
C GLU A 885 -17.86 0.85 8.81
N ALA A 886 -18.37 0.49 9.96
CA ALA A 886 -19.34 1.28 10.70
C ALA A 886 -18.67 1.96 11.89
N GLY A 887 -19.02 3.20 12.16
CA GLY A 887 -18.54 3.99 13.29
C GLY A 887 -19.66 4.45 14.20
N LEU A 888 -19.42 4.42 15.51
CA LEU A 888 -20.21 5.14 16.50
C LEU A 888 -19.29 6.20 17.08
N PHE A 889 -19.77 7.43 17.22
CA PHE A 889 -18.93 8.51 17.70
C PHE A 889 -19.60 9.43 18.70
N VAL A 890 -18.76 10.05 19.52
CA VAL A 890 -19.11 11.15 20.41
C VAL A 890 -18.05 12.23 20.25
N ASP A 891 -18.47 13.47 20.02
CA ASP A 891 -17.61 14.64 19.93
C ASP A 891 -18.00 15.63 21.04
N LEU A 892 -17.02 16.09 21.81
CA LEU A 892 -17.16 17.07 22.89
C LEU A 892 -16.24 18.24 22.58
N GLY A 893 -16.79 19.46 22.54
CA GLY A 893 -15.94 20.62 22.25
C GLY A 893 -16.65 21.94 22.40
N ASN A 894 -15.88 22.99 22.40
CA ASN A 894 -16.39 24.35 22.33
C ASN A 894 -15.35 25.34 21.79
N LEU A 895 -15.81 26.54 21.48
CA LEU A 895 -15.09 27.62 20.85
C LEU A 895 -15.35 28.88 21.69
N TRP A 896 -14.34 29.72 21.90
CA TRP A 896 -14.44 31.00 22.63
C TRP A 896 -13.76 32.09 21.82
N LEU A 897 -14.42 33.26 21.71
CA LEU A 897 -13.85 34.43 21.06
C LEU A 897 -12.85 35.12 21.99
N ASP A 898 -13.22 35.28 23.29
CA ASP A 898 -12.30 35.77 24.31
C ASP A 898 -11.54 34.60 24.93
N PRO A 899 -10.23 34.43 24.67
CA PRO A 899 -9.46 33.31 25.18
C PRO A 899 -9.29 33.29 26.71
N LEU A 900 -9.73 34.33 27.41
CA LEU A 900 -9.73 34.39 28.87
C LEU A 900 -11.02 33.83 29.50
N ARG A 901 -12.09 33.67 28.74
CA ARG A 901 -13.39 33.14 29.17
C ARG A 901 -13.56 31.63 29.03
N TYR A 902 -12.46 30.94 28.88
CA TYR A 902 -12.42 29.48 28.74
C TYR A 902 -12.99 28.74 29.96
N ARG A 903 -14.04 27.91 29.76
CA ARG A 903 -14.66 27.07 30.81
C ARG A 903 -14.87 25.64 30.30
N LEU A 904 -14.33 24.67 31.01
CA LEU A 904 -14.50 23.24 30.67
C LEU A 904 -15.92 22.70 30.86
N VAL A 905 -16.74 23.40 31.70
CA VAL A 905 -18.12 22.99 31.97
C VAL A 905 -19.09 23.34 30.85
N ASP A 906 -18.70 24.23 29.93
CA ASP A 906 -19.55 24.72 28.84
C ASP A 906 -19.32 23.90 27.53
N LEU A 907 -18.76 22.68 27.62
CA LEU A 907 -18.55 21.86 26.44
C LEU A 907 -19.86 21.37 25.83
N ARG A 908 -19.95 21.49 24.50
CA ARG A 908 -21.05 20.98 23.68
C ARG A 908 -20.80 19.53 23.32
N ALA A 909 -21.85 18.74 23.26
CA ALA A 909 -21.80 17.31 23.01
C ALA A 909 -22.56 16.95 21.74
N ASN A 910 -21.93 16.16 20.89
CA ASN A 910 -22.55 15.55 19.71
C ASN A 910 -22.35 14.03 19.76
N ALA A 911 -23.32 13.30 19.24
CA ALA A 911 -23.18 11.85 19.03
C ALA A 911 -23.70 11.48 17.65
N GLY A 912 -23.25 10.35 17.12
CA GLY A 912 -23.72 9.95 15.82
C GLY A 912 -23.18 8.62 15.34
N VAL A 913 -23.54 8.30 14.10
CA VAL A 913 -23.14 7.09 13.39
C VAL A 913 -22.44 7.44 12.08
N GLY A 914 -21.48 6.62 11.69
CA GLY A 914 -20.72 6.80 10.44
C GLY A 914 -20.59 5.51 9.67
N LEU A 915 -20.53 5.63 8.36
CA LEU A 915 -20.19 4.54 7.43
C LEU A 915 -19.02 4.97 6.56
N ARG A 916 -18.03 4.10 6.43
CA ARG A 916 -16.86 4.32 5.57
C ARG A 916 -16.69 3.16 4.64
N PHE A 917 -16.49 3.43 3.34
CA PHE A 917 -16.30 2.39 2.34
C PHE A 917 -15.33 2.83 1.24
N VAL A 918 -14.61 1.86 0.70
CA VAL A 918 -13.68 2.07 -0.41
C VAL A 918 -14.43 1.87 -1.72
N THR A 919 -14.40 2.89 -2.58
CA THR A 919 -14.99 2.83 -3.92
C THR A 919 -13.90 2.85 -5.00
N PRO A 920 -14.23 2.48 -6.26
CA PRO A 920 -13.27 2.58 -7.37
C PRO A 920 -12.77 4.01 -7.65
N ILE A 921 -13.52 5.03 -7.23
CA ILE A 921 -13.19 6.45 -7.41
C ILE A 921 -12.61 7.09 -6.13
N GLY A 922 -12.30 6.29 -5.11
CA GLY A 922 -11.72 6.73 -3.84
C GLY A 922 -12.58 6.38 -2.62
N PRO A 923 -12.09 6.71 -1.42
CA PRO A 923 -12.85 6.47 -0.20
C PRO A 923 -14.12 7.32 -0.15
N ALA A 924 -15.18 6.76 0.42
CA ALA A 924 -16.41 7.48 0.71
C ALA A 924 -16.74 7.37 2.20
N ALA A 925 -17.27 8.45 2.76
CA ALA A 925 -17.70 8.54 4.15
C ALA A 925 -19.07 9.22 4.24
N LEU A 926 -19.94 8.65 5.06
CA LEU A 926 -21.21 9.22 5.44
C LEU A 926 -21.29 9.24 6.98
N ASP A 927 -21.31 10.42 7.56
CA ASP A 927 -21.51 10.61 9.00
C ASP A 927 -22.85 11.34 9.25
N LEU A 928 -23.62 10.84 10.20
CA LEU A 928 -24.87 11.44 10.66
C LEU A 928 -24.67 11.86 12.13
N GLY A 929 -24.54 13.18 12.34
CA GLY A 929 -24.28 13.76 13.66
C GLY A 929 -25.51 14.43 14.25
N PHE A 930 -25.70 14.21 15.53
CA PHE A 930 -26.77 14.82 16.32
C PHE A 930 -26.16 15.73 17.39
N ASN A 931 -26.60 16.97 17.45
CA ASN A 931 -26.29 17.89 18.54
C ASN A 931 -27.16 17.50 19.75
N LEU A 932 -26.51 17.13 20.86
CA LEU A 932 -27.21 16.65 22.08
C LEU A 932 -27.70 17.80 22.97
N ASN A 933 -27.15 18.98 22.81
CA ASN A 933 -27.55 20.18 23.56
C ASN A 933 -27.66 21.43 22.67
N PRO A 934 -28.56 21.41 21.65
CA PRO A 934 -28.75 22.55 20.77
C PRO A 934 -29.35 23.74 21.49
N ASP A 935 -28.88 24.92 21.17
CA ASP A 935 -29.44 26.16 21.66
C ASP A 935 -30.54 26.69 20.73
N GLY A 936 -31.81 26.60 21.18
CA GLY A 936 -32.94 27.02 20.38
C GLY A 936 -33.03 28.53 20.21
N ASP A 937 -32.47 29.34 21.11
CA ASP A 937 -32.54 30.81 21.06
C ASP A 937 -31.68 31.39 19.92
N VAL A 938 -30.70 30.62 19.43
CA VAL A 938 -29.87 30.99 18.27
C VAL A 938 -30.06 30.04 17.07
N ASN A 939 -31.16 29.30 17.05
CA ASN A 939 -31.57 28.39 15.98
C ASN A 939 -30.52 27.34 15.61
N GLU A 940 -29.75 26.81 16.60
CA GLU A 940 -28.77 25.75 16.33
C GLU A 940 -29.42 24.51 15.75
N ARG A 941 -28.67 23.82 14.88
CA ARG A 941 -29.14 22.55 14.28
C ARG A 941 -29.14 21.42 15.30
N VAL A 942 -30.17 20.58 15.22
CA VAL A 942 -30.22 19.31 15.96
C VAL A 942 -29.49 18.20 15.23
N PHE A 943 -29.39 18.27 13.88
CA PHE A 943 -28.89 17.22 13.05
C PHE A 943 -28.08 17.77 11.87
N ALA A 944 -26.93 17.12 11.57
CA ALA A 944 -26.09 17.46 10.41
C ALA A 944 -25.58 16.18 9.72
N PRO A 945 -25.90 15.98 8.43
CA PRO A 945 -25.30 14.92 7.63
C PRO A 945 -24.02 15.41 6.96
N HIS A 946 -23.01 14.54 6.90
CA HIS A 946 -21.76 14.79 6.21
C HIS A 946 -21.48 13.65 5.24
N PHE A 947 -21.32 13.96 3.98
CA PHE A 947 -20.98 12.99 2.93
C PHE A 947 -19.81 13.49 2.11
N THR A 948 -18.85 12.60 1.89
CA THR A 948 -17.69 12.85 1.02
C THR A 948 -17.41 11.63 0.18
N ILE A 949 -16.98 11.82 -1.05
CA ILE A 949 -16.51 10.77 -1.96
C ILE A 949 -15.37 11.29 -2.82
N GLY A 950 -14.33 10.47 -3.04
CA GLY A 950 -13.17 10.76 -3.86
C GLY A 950 -11.88 10.89 -3.05
N LEU A 951 -10.75 10.99 -3.76
CA LEU A 951 -9.41 11.22 -3.20
C LEU A 951 -9.14 12.73 -3.13
N PHE A 952 -8.88 13.26 -1.92
CA PHE A 952 -8.64 14.70 -1.74
C PHE A 952 -7.56 15.00 -0.71
#